data_2198ea913d8a1f25a30743864089c3c1
#
_entry.id   2198ea913d8a1f25a30743864089c3c1
#
_cell.length_a   1.000
_cell.length_b   1.000
_cell.length_c   1.000
_cell.angle_alpha   90.00
_cell.angle_beta   90.00
_cell.angle_gamma   90.00
#
_symmetry.space_group_name_H-M   'P 1'
#
loop_
_entity.id
_entity.type
_entity.pdbx_description
1 polymer ?
#
loop_
_entity_poly.entity_id
_entity_poly.type
_entity_poly.pdbx_seq_one_letter_code
_entity_poly.pdbx_strand_id
1 'polypeptide(L)'
;MGAIFLLLFTSCSNADGGDEEQQRDSAERPTPAASVDAQENEETANETAGSQNEGSEATTAADENEVEETGSVGSGDAESGLVQAAPGKSMKVCLAGEAPAVFVFGEEMLPVLALRHAVSENLYNSTGYEYEAQGIEKIPSLADGDARRQVVEVVEGDQVVDIHGDVVSLRKGVTVTNAEGEAVDFAGDPVQMEQLEVDFTFQPMVWSDGTPLSSLDSVFSFNVAADPRTPASKSKTVFTESYKATGDLSVRWTGLPGFLDLTYFTNVWSPLPAHALNRYTIDELLVLEEVTKKPLSSGPYVVSEWSDENTVQLTPNPHYYRAGEGLPLVANLTIMFGDLETLLLEESECDVLAGGALGSHNLPELQEQGALDGWEVITSPGDVYEQIAYGVWPIFEIRESRPDWFGSAEVRQAIAMCTDRQRMADELAQGNGELLQTLTPGENPLAPEDLLTWDFDPLQGNAMLDAAGYKDYAGDGRRQDVASGVPMTVTLGTNSESALRLRIGEIFQENMADCGIPVVLYDRPAGTWFADGPAGPVFGRQFDLAALAWLGRVYPDCSSFTTDNIPGPEDLDFAGWRAPNVTGWSDEAYDAACRTAVHALPGGEGFEENMREALRIFNEQLPALPLFTNYKVVAVRPGVENVRPDATQPSELWNIAEWDIAE
;
A
#
# COMPACT_ATOMS: atom_id res chain seq x y z
N MET A 1 3.27 0.13 13.48
CA MET A 1 3.21 -0.21 12.05
C MET A 1 1.75 -0.38 11.64
N GLY A 2 1.13 0.64 11.07
CA GLY A 2 -0.25 0.55 10.57
C GLY A 2 -0.25 -0.21 9.25
N ALA A 3 -0.60 -1.48 9.26
CA ALA A 3 -0.93 -2.17 8.03
C ALA A 3 -2.20 -1.56 7.45
N ILE A 4 -2.07 -0.80 6.37
CA ILE A 4 -3.23 -0.32 5.60
C ILE A 4 -3.79 -1.55 4.88
N PHE A 5 -4.86 -2.11 5.44
CA PHE A 5 -5.69 -3.07 4.73
C PHE A 5 -6.48 -2.30 3.66
N LEU A 6 -6.00 -2.35 2.43
CA LEU A 6 -6.83 -2.02 1.28
C LEU A 6 -7.84 -3.17 1.12
N LEU A 7 -9.01 -3.01 1.73
CA LEU A 7 -10.15 -3.88 1.46
C LEU A 7 -10.65 -3.55 0.06
N LEU A 8 -10.27 -4.35 -0.91
CA LEU A 8 -10.91 -4.36 -2.23
C LEU A 8 -12.35 -4.85 -2.05
N PHE A 9 -13.27 -3.94 -1.79
CA PHE A 9 -14.70 -4.18 -1.92
C PHE A 9 -15.05 -4.08 -3.40
N THR A 10 -15.15 -5.22 -4.06
CA THR A 10 -15.97 -5.30 -5.27
C THR A 10 -17.43 -5.37 -4.82
N SER A 11 -18.13 -4.25 -4.89
CA SER A 11 -19.57 -4.21 -4.71
C SER A 11 -20.26 -4.80 -5.94
N CYS A 12 -20.68 -6.05 -5.87
CA CYS A 12 -21.71 -6.54 -6.78
C CYS A 12 -23.07 -6.08 -6.26
N SER A 13 -23.67 -5.09 -6.92
CA SER A 13 -25.09 -4.79 -6.79
C SER A 13 -25.87 -5.78 -7.64
N ASN A 14 -26.51 -6.76 -7.04
CA ASN A 14 -27.62 -7.45 -7.67
C ASN A 14 -28.92 -6.89 -7.10
N ALA A 15 -29.62 -6.12 -7.94
CA ALA A 15 -31.04 -5.87 -7.78
C ALA A 15 -31.79 -7.05 -8.38
N ASP A 16 -32.57 -7.75 -7.59
CA ASP A 16 -33.84 -8.25 -8.09
C ASP A 16 -34.85 -8.39 -6.95
N GLY A 17 -36.06 -7.94 -7.26
CA GLY A 17 -37.16 -7.77 -6.34
C GLY A 17 -37.92 -9.04 -6.03
N GLY A 18 -38.54 -9.00 -4.88
CA GLY A 18 -39.53 -9.98 -4.45
C GLY A 18 -40.19 -9.51 -3.16
N ASP A 19 -41.36 -8.88 -3.30
CA ASP A 19 -42.27 -8.55 -2.22
C ASP A 19 -42.65 -9.78 -1.40
N GLU A 20 -42.46 -9.73 -0.08
CA GLU A 20 -43.38 -10.38 0.86
C GLU A 20 -43.38 -9.59 2.19
N GLU A 21 -44.56 -8.99 2.46
CA GLU A 21 -44.94 -8.44 3.76
C GLU A 21 -44.98 -9.54 4.83
N GLN A 22 -44.30 -9.33 5.95
CA GLN A 22 -44.83 -9.82 7.24
C GLN A 22 -44.27 -9.05 8.43
N GLN A 23 -45.20 -8.34 9.03
CA GLN A 23 -45.43 -8.04 10.46
C GLN A 23 -44.24 -7.64 11.37
N ARG A 24 -44.39 -6.40 11.78
CA ARG A 24 -43.77 -5.77 12.97
C ARG A 24 -44.06 -6.58 14.23
N ASP A 25 -43.02 -6.78 15.05
CA ASP A 25 -43.20 -6.81 16.49
C ASP A 25 -42.14 -5.92 17.16
N SER A 26 -42.66 -5.06 18.00
CA SER A 26 -41.95 -3.97 18.69
C SER A 26 -41.30 -4.53 19.97
N ALA A 27 -39.99 -4.32 20.13
CA ALA A 27 -39.36 -4.38 21.43
C ALA A 27 -38.53 -3.13 21.69
N GLU A 28 -38.90 -2.47 22.74
CA GLU A 28 -38.42 -1.18 23.23
C GLU A 28 -36.92 -1.20 23.64
N ARG A 29 -36.26 -0.11 23.30
CA ARG A 29 -34.91 0.24 23.75
C ARG A 29 -34.99 0.84 25.16
N PRO A 30 -34.18 0.46 26.14
CA PRO A 30 -34.06 1.23 27.38
C PRO A 30 -33.09 2.40 27.19
N THR A 31 -33.57 3.57 27.54
CA THR A 31 -32.85 4.84 27.67
C THR A 31 -32.08 4.86 29.00
N PRO A 32 -30.84 5.34 29.07
CA PRO A 32 -30.24 5.68 30.36
C PRO A 32 -30.66 7.07 30.81
N ALA A 33 -30.97 7.15 32.08
CA ALA A 33 -31.45 8.33 32.77
C ALA A 33 -30.35 9.40 32.95
N ALA A 34 -30.79 10.65 32.82
CA ALA A 34 -30.06 11.82 33.21
C ALA A 34 -29.95 11.95 34.74
N SER A 35 -28.82 12.42 35.24
CA SER A 35 -28.75 13.09 36.53
C SER A 35 -28.06 14.43 36.37
N VAL A 36 -28.84 15.42 36.78
CA VAL A 36 -28.60 16.83 36.93
C VAL A 36 -27.61 17.06 38.08
N ASP A 37 -26.68 18.01 37.96
CA ASP A 37 -26.69 19.16 38.85
C ASP A 37 -25.79 20.29 38.31
N ALA A 38 -26.44 21.45 38.26
CA ALA A 38 -25.90 22.76 37.93
C ALA A 38 -25.24 23.41 39.17
N GLN A 39 -24.23 24.22 38.95
CA GLN A 39 -24.09 25.47 39.69
C GLN A 39 -23.37 26.54 38.86
N GLU A 40 -24.15 27.58 38.61
CA GLU A 40 -23.74 28.89 38.15
C GLU A 40 -22.78 29.56 39.14
N ASN A 41 -21.87 30.36 38.60
CA ASN A 41 -21.58 31.66 39.21
C ASN A 41 -21.10 32.66 38.15
N GLU A 42 -21.91 33.72 38.05
CA GLU A 42 -21.69 34.96 37.31
C GLU A 42 -20.69 35.89 38.02
N GLU A 43 -20.40 36.93 37.23
CA GLU A 43 -19.89 38.29 37.57
C GLU A 43 -18.36 38.45 37.53
N THR A 44 -17.83 39.46 36.91
CA THR A 44 -18.26 40.79 36.52
C THR A 44 -17.30 41.39 35.50
N ALA A 45 -17.87 42.24 34.64
CA ALA A 45 -17.20 43.16 33.75
C ALA A 45 -16.40 44.23 34.49
N ASN A 46 -15.35 44.76 33.90
CA ASN A 46 -15.21 46.21 33.83
C ASN A 46 -14.28 46.67 32.69
N GLU A 47 -14.81 47.69 32.02
CA GLU A 47 -14.25 48.58 31.03
C GLU A 47 -13.00 49.35 31.53
N THR A 48 -12.16 49.77 30.59
CA THR A 48 -11.94 51.18 30.18
C THR A 48 -10.69 51.28 29.29
N ALA A 49 -10.91 51.78 28.08
CA ALA A 49 -10.52 53.07 27.49
C ALA A 49 -8.99 53.36 27.52
N GLY A 50 -8.33 53.52 26.40
CA GLY A 50 -8.46 54.53 25.41
C GLY A 50 -7.13 55.27 25.25
N SER A 51 -6.87 55.75 24.06
CA SER A 51 -5.99 56.86 23.65
C SER A 51 -4.87 56.43 22.69
N GLN A 52 -5.00 56.60 21.34
CA GLN A 52 -4.60 57.81 20.59
C GLN A 52 -3.13 58.20 20.88
N ASN A 53 -2.23 58.33 19.94
CA ASN A 53 -2.15 59.11 18.72
C ASN A 53 -0.72 59.17 18.20
N GLU A 54 -0.63 59.52 16.97
CA GLU A 54 0.29 60.33 16.18
C GLU A 54 1.49 59.55 15.63
N GLY A 55 1.74 59.41 14.34
CA GLY A 55 1.67 60.44 13.29
C GLY A 55 3.07 61.05 13.08
N SER A 56 3.83 60.57 12.06
CA SER A 56 4.90 61.39 11.51
C SER A 56 5.13 61.00 10.02
N GLU A 57 4.65 61.88 9.16
CA GLU A 57 5.14 62.05 7.77
C GLU A 57 6.53 62.70 7.77
N ALA A 58 7.38 62.34 6.83
CA ALA A 58 8.30 63.22 6.14
C ALA A 58 8.96 62.46 4.97
N THR A 59 8.52 62.68 3.76
CA THR A 59 9.04 63.57 2.67
C THR A 59 10.37 63.18 2.09
N THR A 60 10.29 62.75 0.83
CA THR A 60 11.01 63.07 -0.40
C THR A 60 12.46 63.59 -0.34
N ALA A 61 13.36 62.97 -1.14
CA ALA A 61 14.19 63.70 -2.11
C ALA A 61 14.66 62.74 -3.20
N ALA A 62 14.37 63.12 -4.44
CA ALA A 62 14.94 62.59 -5.66
C ALA A 62 16.37 63.14 -5.82
N ASP A 63 17.22 62.32 -6.42
CA ASP A 63 18.39 62.84 -7.12
C ASP A 63 18.63 62.05 -8.40
N GLU A 64 18.43 62.72 -9.52
CA GLU A 64 18.76 62.30 -10.85
C GLU A 64 20.27 62.39 -11.10
N ASN A 65 20.89 61.36 -11.68
CA ASN A 65 22.09 61.50 -12.43
C ASN A 65 22.10 60.56 -13.63
N GLU A 66 21.91 61.17 -14.77
CA GLU A 66 22.28 60.62 -16.09
C GLU A 66 23.82 60.42 -16.17
N VAL A 67 24.27 59.31 -16.72
CA VAL A 67 25.47 59.27 -17.60
C VAL A 67 25.41 58.03 -18.53
N GLU A 68 25.28 58.34 -19.83
CA GLU A 68 25.86 57.77 -21.03
C GLU A 68 25.79 56.27 -21.37
N GLU A 69 25.15 56.03 -22.48
CA GLU A 69 25.26 54.88 -23.40
C GLU A 69 26.72 54.63 -23.83
N THR A 70 27.13 53.38 -23.84
CA THR A 70 27.85 52.74 -24.95
C THR A 70 27.88 51.23 -24.83
N GLY A 71 27.48 50.48 -25.83
CA GLY A 71 27.91 49.09 -26.06
C GLY A 71 26.82 48.07 -26.24
N SER A 72 26.23 48.05 -27.42
CA SER A 72 25.48 46.94 -28.01
C SER A 72 26.24 45.61 -27.89
N VAL A 73 25.68 44.66 -27.12
CA VAL A 73 25.97 43.22 -27.31
C VAL A 73 24.61 42.52 -27.41
N GLY A 74 24.47 41.75 -28.46
CA GLY A 74 23.25 41.18 -28.97
C GLY A 74 22.46 40.36 -27.92
N SER A 75 21.20 40.69 -27.82
CA SER A 75 20.16 39.84 -27.24
C SER A 75 19.98 38.64 -28.14
N GLY A 76 20.53 37.51 -27.73
CA GLY A 76 20.06 36.23 -28.21
C GLY A 76 18.73 35.93 -27.50
N ASP A 77 17.65 36.18 -28.20
CA ASP A 77 16.34 35.68 -27.82
C ASP A 77 16.42 34.15 -27.77
N ALA A 78 16.51 33.60 -26.59
CA ALA A 78 16.15 32.22 -26.36
C ALA A 78 14.61 32.19 -26.46
N GLU A 79 14.09 32.00 -27.66
CA GLU A 79 12.75 31.49 -27.85
C GLU A 79 12.69 30.18 -27.08
N SER A 80 11.96 30.18 -25.96
CA SER A 80 11.45 28.97 -25.35
C SER A 80 10.50 28.34 -26.36
N GLY A 81 11.04 27.42 -27.16
CA GLY A 81 10.25 26.63 -28.09
C GLY A 81 9.25 25.82 -27.26
N LEU A 82 8.02 26.31 -27.19
CA LEU A 82 6.88 25.49 -26.83
C LEU A 82 6.86 24.35 -27.84
N VAL A 83 7.25 23.16 -27.40
CA VAL A 83 7.12 21.95 -28.23
C VAL A 83 5.62 21.69 -28.30
N GLN A 84 5.04 22.06 -29.45
CA GLN A 84 3.66 21.78 -29.76
C GLN A 84 3.53 20.27 -29.88
N ALA A 85 2.71 19.63 -29.04
CA ALA A 85 2.36 18.21 -29.17
C ALA A 85 1.97 17.94 -30.63
N ALA A 86 2.35 16.78 -31.16
CA ALA A 86 2.04 16.40 -32.54
C ALA A 86 0.52 16.53 -32.76
N PRO A 87 0.07 17.27 -33.79
CA PRO A 87 -1.35 17.47 -34.02
C PRO A 87 -1.98 16.15 -34.43
N GLY A 88 -2.89 15.62 -33.61
CA GLY A 88 -3.89 14.70 -34.07
C GLY A 88 -4.15 13.42 -33.27
N LYS A 89 -3.21 12.86 -32.53
CA LYS A 89 -3.44 11.58 -31.83
C LYS A 89 -4.40 11.77 -30.66
N SER A 90 -5.47 10.94 -30.64
CA SER A 90 -6.46 10.91 -29.57
C SER A 90 -6.58 9.50 -29.03
N MET A 91 -6.72 9.35 -27.72
CA MET A 91 -6.88 8.06 -27.04
C MET A 91 -7.95 8.16 -25.96
N LYS A 92 -8.79 7.14 -25.85
CA LYS A 92 -9.77 7.01 -24.78
C LYS A 92 -9.42 5.84 -23.85
N VAL A 93 -9.11 6.15 -22.61
CA VAL A 93 -8.82 5.19 -21.54
C VAL A 93 -10.04 5.03 -20.67
N CYS A 94 -10.49 3.81 -20.49
CA CYS A 94 -11.68 3.47 -19.70
C CYS A 94 -11.25 2.75 -18.41
N LEU A 95 -11.71 3.28 -17.28
CA LEU A 95 -11.36 2.82 -15.94
C LEU A 95 -12.62 2.36 -15.21
N ALA A 96 -12.55 1.19 -14.55
CA ALA A 96 -13.67 0.71 -13.75
C ALA A 96 -13.87 1.54 -12.48
N GLY A 97 -15.13 1.81 -12.16
CA GLY A 97 -15.52 2.55 -10.97
C GLY A 97 -15.74 4.03 -11.20
N GLU A 98 -15.50 4.85 -10.19
CA GLU A 98 -15.74 6.28 -10.18
C GLU A 98 -14.49 7.03 -9.70
N ALA A 99 -14.31 8.26 -10.16
CA ALA A 99 -13.30 9.17 -9.64
C ALA A 99 -13.97 10.49 -9.25
N PRO A 100 -14.38 10.66 -8.01
CA PRO A 100 -15.07 11.88 -7.56
C PRO A 100 -14.14 13.09 -7.50
N ALA A 101 -12.86 12.87 -7.32
CA ALA A 101 -11.84 13.90 -7.21
C ALA A 101 -10.45 13.33 -7.51
N VAL A 102 -9.52 14.20 -7.91
CA VAL A 102 -8.11 13.84 -8.18
C VAL A 102 -7.16 14.32 -7.08
N PHE A 103 -7.70 14.93 -6.03
CA PHE A 103 -6.88 15.49 -4.95
C PHE A 103 -5.94 14.43 -4.34
N VAL A 104 -4.66 14.76 -4.25
CA VAL A 104 -3.60 13.82 -3.82
C VAL A 104 -3.80 13.26 -2.41
N PHE A 105 -4.49 13.97 -1.54
CA PHE A 105 -4.85 13.56 -0.18
C PHE A 105 -6.33 13.22 -0.01
N GLY A 106 -7.02 12.91 -1.10
CA GLY A 106 -8.41 12.44 -1.09
C GLY A 106 -8.50 10.92 -1.17
N GLU A 107 -9.52 10.46 -1.90
CA GLU A 107 -9.78 9.04 -2.12
C GLU A 107 -8.59 8.30 -2.74
N GLU A 108 -8.36 7.07 -2.31
CA GLU A 108 -7.28 6.18 -2.81
C GLU A 108 -7.84 5.01 -3.64
N MET A 109 -8.94 5.24 -4.37
CA MET A 109 -9.48 4.25 -5.31
C MET A 109 -8.59 4.12 -6.54
N LEU A 110 -8.51 2.92 -7.13
CA LEU A 110 -7.67 2.67 -8.32
C LEU A 110 -7.89 3.65 -9.46
N PRO A 111 -9.14 4.00 -9.88
CA PRO A 111 -9.33 4.97 -10.97
C PRO A 111 -8.84 6.38 -10.61
N VAL A 112 -8.87 6.77 -9.32
CA VAL A 112 -8.31 8.04 -8.85
C VAL A 112 -6.79 8.02 -8.91
N LEU A 113 -6.16 6.93 -8.45
CA LEU A 113 -4.71 6.74 -8.53
C LEU A 113 -4.24 6.77 -9.98
N ALA A 114 -4.99 6.10 -10.89
CA ALA A 114 -4.72 6.10 -12.31
C ALA A 114 -4.76 7.52 -12.91
N LEU A 115 -5.81 8.30 -12.62
CA LEU A 115 -5.91 9.69 -13.10
C LEU A 115 -4.79 10.59 -12.56
N ARG A 116 -4.33 10.35 -11.32
CA ARG A 116 -3.23 11.13 -10.73
C ARG A 116 -1.95 11.03 -11.54
N HIS A 117 -1.62 9.86 -12.11
CA HIS A 117 -0.45 9.71 -13.00
C HIS A 117 -0.48 10.62 -14.23
N ALA A 118 -1.66 11.00 -14.71
CA ALA A 118 -1.79 11.92 -15.83
C ALA A 118 -1.54 13.38 -15.45
N VAL A 119 -1.90 13.80 -14.21
CA VAL A 119 -1.89 15.22 -13.81
C VAL A 119 -0.84 15.57 -12.76
N SER A 120 -0.24 14.60 -12.12
CA SER A 120 0.79 14.81 -11.10
C SER A 120 2.01 13.96 -11.43
N GLU A 121 3.19 14.57 -11.41
CA GLU A 121 4.43 13.81 -11.56
C GLU A 121 4.70 13.00 -10.31
N ASN A 122 5.02 11.73 -10.47
CA ASN A 122 5.50 10.90 -9.39
C ASN A 122 6.90 11.32 -8.99
N LEU A 123 7.21 11.31 -7.71
CA LEU A 123 8.56 11.59 -7.24
C LEU A 123 9.50 10.41 -7.46
N TYR A 124 8.96 9.21 -7.36
CA TYR A 124 9.64 7.94 -7.62
C TYR A 124 8.61 6.92 -8.15
N ASN A 125 9.10 5.94 -8.87
CA ASN A 125 8.36 4.75 -9.29
C ASN A 125 8.97 3.51 -8.67
N SER A 126 8.26 2.40 -8.73
CA SER A 126 8.80 1.07 -8.47
C SER A 126 8.49 0.17 -9.67
N THR A 127 9.52 -0.28 -10.38
CA THR A 127 9.39 -1.17 -11.53
C THR A 127 10.27 -2.39 -11.34
N GLY A 128 9.73 -3.58 -11.61
CA GLY A 128 10.49 -4.82 -11.45
C GLY A 128 11.07 -5.00 -10.04
N TYR A 129 10.36 -4.58 -9.00
CA TYR A 129 10.77 -4.63 -7.58
C TYR A 129 11.98 -3.73 -7.24
N GLU A 130 12.27 -2.71 -8.02
CA GLU A 130 13.28 -1.71 -7.73
C GLU A 130 12.66 -0.30 -7.71
N TYR A 131 13.16 0.57 -6.84
CA TYR A 131 12.73 1.98 -6.82
C TYR A 131 13.57 2.81 -7.76
N GLU A 132 12.91 3.61 -8.59
CA GLU A 132 13.50 4.52 -9.56
C GLU A 132 13.08 5.95 -9.29
N ALA A 133 14.05 6.88 -9.36
CA ALA A 133 13.78 8.30 -9.23
C ALA A 133 13.08 8.84 -10.48
N GLN A 134 12.07 9.70 -10.30
CA GLN A 134 11.38 10.37 -11.40
C GLN A 134 11.31 11.89 -11.17
N GLY A 135 10.47 12.38 -10.29
CA GLY A 135 10.39 13.80 -9.93
C GLY A 135 11.41 14.26 -8.89
N ILE A 136 12.25 13.35 -8.38
CA ILE A 136 13.46 13.64 -7.60
C ILE A 136 14.71 13.26 -8.40
N GLU A 137 15.85 13.88 -8.11
CA GLU A 137 17.10 13.64 -8.86
C GLU A 137 17.63 12.22 -8.71
N LYS A 138 17.46 11.62 -7.53
CA LYS A 138 17.85 10.25 -7.20
C LYS A 138 17.08 9.73 -5.99
N ILE A 139 17.02 8.41 -5.84
CA ILE A 139 16.53 7.76 -4.61
C ILE A 139 17.59 7.97 -3.52
N PRO A 140 17.28 8.63 -2.40
CA PRO A 140 18.22 8.82 -1.31
C PRO A 140 18.64 7.49 -0.68
N SER A 141 19.89 7.34 -0.32
CA SER A 141 20.40 6.11 0.29
C SER A 141 21.35 6.37 1.46
N LEU A 142 21.45 5.39 2.36
CA LEU A 142 22.46 5.39 3.44
C LEU A 142 23.87 5.27 2.85
N ALA A 143 24.02 4.53 1.75
CA ALA A 143 25.31 4.31 1.10
C ALA A 143 25.89 5.61 0.50
N ASP A 144 25.04 6.47 -0.06
CA ASP A 144 25.43 7.75 -0.66
C ASP A 144 25.51 8.90 0.35
N GLY A 145 24.97 8.70 1.56
CA GLY A 145 24.95 9.70 2.62
C GLY A 145 23.83 10.74 2.51
N ASP A 146 22.89 10.56 1.59
CA ASP A 146 21.66 11.38 1.53
C ASP A 146 20.69 11.00 2.65
N ALA A 147 20.72 9.73 3.07
CA ALA A 147 20.11 9.28 4.31
C ALA A 147 21.21 9.09 5.37
N ARG A 148 20.91 9.45 6.60
CA ARG A 148 21.87 9.40 7.72
C ARG A 148 21.18 8.92 8.98
N ARG A 149 21.83 8.00 9.68
CA ARG A 149 21.48 7.61 11.05
C ARG A 149 22.34 8.46 11.99
N GLN A 150 21.71 9.15 12.90
CA GLN A 150 22.38 9.92 13.95
C GLN A 150 21.91 9.46 15.32
N VAL A 151 22.78 9.55 16.30
CA VAL A 151 22.45 9.28 17.70
C VAL A 151 22.04 10.59 18.35
N VAL A 152 20.84 10.62 18.92
CA VAL A 152 20.29 11.77 19.62
C VAL A 152 20.00 11.42 21.08
N GLU A 153 20.17 12.40 21.96
CA GLU A 153 19.80 12.27 23.37
C GLU A 153 18.33 12.64 23.55
N VAL A 154 17.53 11.72 24.12
CA VAL A 154 16.13 11.93 24.42
C VAL A 154 15.91 12.00 25.93
N VAL A 155 15.00 12.86 26.35
CA VAL A 155 14.68 13.14 27.77
C VAL A 155 13.18 13.01 28.03
N GLU A 156 12.79 13.04 29.28
CA GLU A 156 11.37 12.98 29.69
C GLU A 156 10.56 14.08 29.00
N GLY A 157 9.49 13.68 28.31
CA GLY A 157 8.58 14.55 27.55
C GLY A 157 8.81 14.56 26.05
N ASP A 158 9.95 14.08 25.55
CA ASP A 158 10.20 14.00 24.12
C ASP A 158 9.26 12.97 23.45
N GLN A 159 8.91 13.21 22.20
CA GLN A 159 8.18 12.24 21.37
C GLN A 159 9.18 11.24 20.80
N VAL A 160 8.96 9.98 21.03
CA VAL A 160 9.81 8.87 20.56
C VAL A 160 8.94 7.72 20.06
N VAL A 161 9.54 6.78 19.37
CA VAL A 161 8.91 5.50 19.04
C VAL A 161 9.39 4.44 20.03
N ASP A 162 8.44 3.78 20.68
CA ASP A 162 8.71 2.73 21.65
C ASP A 162 9.02 1.37 21.00
N ILE A 163 9.29 0.35 21.80
CA ILE A 163 9.61 -1.00 21.28
C ILE A 163 8.44 -1.68 20.55
N HIS A 164 7.21 -1.19 20.71
CA HIS A 164 6.02 -1.69 20.03
C HIS A 164 5.75 -0.94 18.71
N GLY A 165 6.55 0.09 18.40
CA GLY A 165 6.39 0.93 17.22
C GLY A 165 5.37 2.05 17.40
N ASP A 166 4.94 2.33 18.63
CA ASP A 166 3.98 3.39 18.94
C ASP A 166 4.68 4.72 19.22
N VAL A 167 4.07 5.81 18.74
CA VAL A 167 4.52 7.16 19.06
C VAL A 167 4.06 7.53 20.45
N VAL A 168 4.99 7.69 21.36
CA VAL A 168 4.73 7.99 22.78
C VAL A 168 5.52 9.20 23.25
N SER A 169 5.00 9.87 24.29
CA SER A 169 5.80 10.83 25.04
C SER A 169 6.65 10.08 26.06
N LEU A 170 7.96 10.23 26.00
CA LEU A 170 8.93 9.53 26.85
C LEU A 170 8.67 9.84 28.33
N ARG A 171 8.43 8.81 29.12
CA ARG A 171 8.16 8.89 30.55
C ARG A 171 8.65 7.62 31.25
N LYS A 172 8.80 7.67 32.56
CA LYS A 172 9.21 6.50 33.34
C LYS A 172 8.32 5.29 33.08
N GLY A 173 8.95 4.16 32.78
CA GLY A 173 8.29 2.88 32.48
C GLY A 173 7.95 2.70 31.00
N VAL A 174 8.27 3.65 30.10
CA VAL A 174 8.27 3.43 28.66
C VAL A 174 9.54 2.69 28.29
N THR A 175 9.43 1.62 27.52
CA THR A 175 10.57 0.87 27.00
C THR A 175 10.87 1.33 25.59
N VAL A 176 12.11 1.71 25.31
CA VAL A 176 12.58 2.19 23.99
C VAL A 176 13.80 1.39 23.55
N THR A 177 14.11 1.43 22.27
CA THR A 177 15.36 0.89 21.73
C THR A 177 16.44 1.95 21.79
N ASN A 178 17.54 1.68 22.52
CA ASN A 178 18.69 2.58 22.60
C ASN A 178 19.54 2.53 21.31
N ALA A 179 20.55 3.38 21.22
CA ALA A 179 21.43 3.46 20.04
C ALA A 179 22.29 2.19 19.82
N GLU A 180 22.43 1.34 20.82
CA GLU A 180 23.09 0.04 20.75
C GLU A 180 22.15 -1.08 20.27
N GLY A 181 20.85 -0.76 20.04
CA GLY A 181 19.83 -1.72 19.62
C GLY A 181 19.21 -2.52 20.78
N GLU A 182 19.44 -2.12 22.02
CA GLU A 182 18.94 -2.79 23.22
C GLU A 182 17.63 -2.17 23.71
N ALA A 183 16.66 -3.00 24.12
CA ALA A 183 15.45 -2.53 24.77
C ALA A 183 15.77 -2.05 26.20
N VAL A 184 15.46 -0.80 26.51
CA VAL A 184 15.73 -0.17 27.81
C VAL A 184 14.50 0.51 28.39
N ASP A 185 14.21 0.26 29.65
CA ASP A 185 13.16 0.96 30.38
C ASP A 185 13.64 2.36 30.77
N PHE A 186 12.89 3.39 30.34
CA PHE A 186 13.22 4.76 30.73
C PHE A 186 13.01 4.98 32.21
N ALA A 187 14.09 5.22 32.94
CA ALA A 187 14.10 5.45 34.40
C ALA A 187 14.11 6.94 34.79
N GLY A 188 14.25 7.85 33.81
CA GLY A 188 14.32 9.30 33.99
C GLY A 188 15.67 9.92 33.70
N ASP A 189 16.72 9.13 33.45
CA ASP A 189 17.98 9.58 32.92
C ASP A 189 17.92 9.64 31.38
N PRO A 190 18.67 10.58 30.70
CA PRO A 190 18.67 10.65 29.25
C PRO A 190 19.08 9.34 28.58
N VAL A 191 18.42 8.99 27.47
CA VAL A 191 18.70 7.80 26.65
C VAL A 191 19.22 8.25 25.29
N GLN A 192 20.24 7.54 24.77
CA GLN A 192 20.72 7.74 23.40
C GLN A 192 19.88 6.86 22.48
N MET A 193 19.22 7.46 21.47
CA MET A 193 18.41 6.74 20.49
C MET A 193 18.87 7.08 19.07
N GLU A 194 18.65 6.16 18.14
CA GLU A 194 18.88 6.43 16.72
C GLU A 194 17.75 7.28 16.13
N GLN A 195 18.11 8.20 15.26
CA GLN A 195 17.21 9.04 14.50
C GLN A 195 17.63 9.07 13.04
N LEU A 196 16.68 8.98 12.13
CA LEU A 196 16.92 8.96 10.70
C LEU A 196 16.64 10.34 10.09
N GLU A 197 17.58 10.85 9.29
CA GLU A 197 17.43 12.03 8.45
C GLU A 197 17.60 11.66 6.99
N VAL A 198 16.78 12.24 6.10
CA VAL A 198 16.84 12.02 4.65
C VAL A 198 16.73 13.34 3.91
N ASP A 199 17.67 13.58 3.00
CA ASP A 199 17.68 14.73 2.09
C ASP A 199 17.14 14.33 0.72
N PHE A 200 16.23 15.11 0.18
CA PHE A 200 15.64 14.94 -1.15
C PHE A 200 15.91 16.18 -1.99
N THR A 201 16.19 15.98 -3.28
CA THR A 201 16.30 17.07 -4.26
C THR A 201 15.32 16.81 -5.41
N PHE A 202 14.43 17.76 -5.68
CA PHE A 202 13.48 17.68 -6.78
C PHE A 202 14.15 17.96 -8.11
N GLN A 203 13.65 17.33 -9.18
CA GLN A 203 13.94 17.75 -10.54
C GLN A 203 13.45 19.19 -10.76
N PRO A 204 14.10 19.97 -11.63
CA PRO A 204 13.63 21.31 -11.98
C PRO A 204 12.34 21.20 -12.81
N MET A 205 11.21 21.19 -12.14
CA MET A 205 9.87 21.13 -12.73
C MET A 205 9.18 22.49 -12.72
N VAL A 206 8.12 22.61 -13.52
CA VAL A 206 7.31 23.82 -13.66
C VAL A 206 5.84 23.43 -13.61
N TRP A 207 5.05 24.17 -12.86
CA TRP A 207 3.59 24.00 -12.84
C TRP A 207 2.98 24.37 -14.21
N SER A 208 1.80 23.83 -14.51
CA SER A 208 1.11 24.07 -15.78
C SER A 208 0.74 25.54 -16.05
N ASP A 209 0.83 26.41 -15.06
CA ASP A 209 0.67 27.88 -15.20
C ASP A 209 2.00 28.61 -15.49
N GLY A 210 3.11 27.88 -15.57
CA GLY A 210 4.43 28.43 -15.83
C GLY A 210 5.22 28.80 -14.56
N THR A 211 4.66 28.62 -13.37
CA THR A 211 5.35 28.89 -12.10
C THR A 211 6.36 27.78 -11.80
N PRO A 212 7.65 28.09 -11.52
CA PRO A 212 8.61 27.05 -11.09
C PRO A 212 8.17 26.34 -9.82
N LEU A 213 8.29 25.01 -9.81
CA LEU A 213 8.10 24.19 -8.61
C LEU A 213 9.26 24.44 -7.63
N SER A 214 8.96 24.48 -6.35
CA SER A 214 9.94 24.72 -5.28
C SER A 214 9.79 23.74 -4.13
N SER A 215 10.80 23.64 -3.29
CA SER A 215 10.76 22.89 -2.03
C SER A 215 9.62 23.33 -1.10
N LEU A 216 9.19 24.60 -1.18
CA LEU A 216 8.09 25.12 -0.37
C LEU A 216 6.75 24.53 -0.77
N ASP A 217 6.58 24.10 -2.03
CA ASP A 217 5.38 23.40 -2.49
C ASP A 217 5.25 22.02 -1.82
N SER A 218 6.35 21.31 -1.63
CA SER A 218 6.37 20.04 -0.91
C SER A 218 6.20 20.22 0.61
N VAL A 219 6.79 21.25 1.20
CA VAL A 219 6.58 21.59 2.62
C VAL A 219 5.12 21.99 2.88
N PHE A 220 4.50 22.74 1.97
CA PHE A 220 3.06 23.04 2.04
C PHE A 220 2.24 21.76 1.96
N SER A 221 2.57 20.86 1.04
CA SER A 221 1.93 19.55 0.88
C SER A 221 2.01 18.72 2.17
N PHE A 222 3.19 18.64 2.81
CA PHE A 222 3.35 17.99 4.11
C PHE A 222 2.43 18.59 5.18
N ASN A 223 2.34 19.91 5.27
CA ASN A 223 1.49 20.58 6.25
C ASN A 223 0.00 20.27 6.02
N VAL A 224 -0.42 20.17 4.76
CA VAL A 224 -1.78 19.72 4.39
C VAL A 224 -1.98 18.26 4.80
N ALA A 225 -1.04 17.37 4.47
CA ALA A 225 -1.12 15.95 4.83
C ALA A 225 -1.17 15.72 6.34
N ALA A 226 -0.40 16.49 7.12
CA ALA A 226 -0.30 16.37 8.58
C ALA A 226 -1.53 16.91 9.32
N ASP A 227 -2.30 17.82 8.72
CA ASP A 227 -3.50 18.39 9.36
C ASP A 227 -4.54 17.27 9.64
N PRO A 228 -5.08 17.17 10.86
CA PRO A 228 -6.04 16.10 11.22
C PRO A 228 -7.35 16.14 10.42
N ARG A 229 -7.70 17.28 9.80
CA ARG A 229 -8.90 17.42 8.95
C ARG A 229 -8.70 16.84 7.54
N THR A 230 -7.46 16.69 7.10
CA THR A 230 -7.16 16.06 5.81
C THR A 230 -7.40 14.56 5.90
N PRO A 231 -8.16 13.94 4.98
CA PRO A 231 -8.49 12.51 5.03
C PRO A 231 -7.32 11.58 4.65
N ALA A 232 -6.13 12.13 4.40
CA ALA A 232 -4.94 11.35 4.11
C ALA A 232 -4.52 10.45 5.29
N SER A 233 -3.92 9.31 4.97
CA SER A 233 -3.27 8.45 5.96
C SER A 233 -2.23 9.24 6.76
N LYS A 234 -2.21 9.05 8.07
CA LYS A 234 -1.23 9.67 8.98
C LYS A 234 -0.02 8.76 9.24
N SER A 235 0.05 7.59 8.61
CA SER A 235 1.08 6.57 8.86
C SER A 235 2.53 7.06 8.70
N LYS A 236 2.76 8.11 7.89
CA LYS A 236 4.09 8.73 7.75
C LYS A 236 4.23 10.01 8.58
N THR A 237 3.18 10.84 8.60
CA THR A 237 3.25 12.15 9.25
C THR A 237 3.36 12.07 10.77
N VAL A 238 2.79 11.04 11.41
CA VAL A 238 2.88 10.83 12.87
C VAL A 238 4.29 10.47 13.32
N PHE A 239 5.10 9.87 12.46
CA PHE A 239 6.50 9.51 12.74
C PHE A 239 7.49 10.58 12.30
N THR A 240 7.03 11.71 11.81
CA THR A 240 7.87 12.82 11.33
C THR A 240 8.08 13.84 12.42
N GLU A 241 9.32 14.00 12.88
CA GLU A 241 9.70 15.10 13.78
C GLU A 241 9.74 16.43 13.03
N SER A 242 10.31 16.45 11.83
CA SER A 242 10.35 17.66 11.02
C SER A 242 10.46 17.38 9.51
N TYR A 243 9.83 18.26 8.71
CA TYR A 243 9.96 18.29 7.26
C TYR A 243 10.20 19.72 6.80
N LYS A 244 11.38 20.03 6.27
CA LYS A 244 11.82 21.42 6.05
C LYS A 244 12.53 21.58 4.72
N ALA A 245 12.30 22.75 4.07
CA ALA A 245 13.13 23.18 2.95
C ALA A 245 14.57 23.43 3.39
N THR A 246 15.53 22.92 2.64
CA THR A 246 16.99 23.11 2.84
C THR A 246 17.63 23.86 1.68
N GLY A 247 16.93 24.03 0.59
CA GLY A 247 17.31 24.78 -0.60
C GLY A 247 16.08 25.05 -1.49
N ASP A 248 16.27 25.66 -2.64
CA ASP A 248 15.15 26.00 -3.53
C ASP A 248 14.39 24.76 -4.04
N LEU A 249 15.14 23.66 -4.27
CA LEU A 249 14.61 22.37 -4.72
C LEU A 249 14.86 21.23 -3.73
N SER A 250 15.34 21.53 -2.53
CA SER A 250 15.74 20.50 -1.58
C SER A 250 14.94 20.58 -0.29
N VAL A 251 14.59 19.40 0.22
CA VAL A 251 13.92 19.25 1.52
C VAL A 251 14.64 18.22 2.37
N ARG A 252 14.49 18.32 3.68
CA ARG A 252 14.93 17.32 4.65
C ARG A 252 13.76 16.81 5.44
N TRP A 253 13.64 15.51 5.50
CA TRP A 253 12.81 14.78 6.44
C TRP A 253 13.63 14.32 7.63
N THR A 254 13.11 14.46 8.83
CA THR A 254 13.67 13.92 10.07
C THR A 254 12.60 13.10 10.75
N GLY A 255 12.85 11.82 10.97
CA GLY A 255 11.97 10.92 11.71
C GLY A 255 12.01 11.15 13.22
N LEU A 256 11.03 10.65 13.95
CA LEU A 256 11.11 10.60 15.42
C LEU A 256 12.24 9.65 15.86
N PRO A 257 12.91 9.93 16.99
CA PRO A 257 13.88 9.00 17.56
C PRO A 257 13.26 7.61 17.76
N GLY A 258 13.97 6.56 17.32
CA GLY A 258 13.50 5.17 17.32
C GLY A 258 12.70 4.75 16.09
N PHE A 259 12.32 5.66 15.18
CA PHE A 259 11.66 5.31 13.93
C PHE A 259 12.66 5.00 12.82
N LEU A 260 12.82 3.71 12.51
CA LEU A 260 13.66 3.21 11.42
C LEU A 260 12.74 2.64 10.33
N ASP A 261 12.51 3.42 9.27
CA ASP A 261 11.61 3.09 8.17
C ASP A 261 12.35 2.38 7.03
N LEU A 262 11.97 1.16 6.68
CA LEU A 262 12.49 0.43 5.51
C LEU A 262 12.33 1.21 4.20
N THR A 263 11.32 2.06 4.13
CA THR A 263 11.02 2.87 2.95
C THR A 263 11.35 4.35 3.17
N TYR A 264 12.35 4.66 3.99
CA TYR A 264 12.74 6.03 4.38
C TYR A 264 12.89 7.00 3.20
N PHE A 265 13.34 6.51 2.05
CA PHE A 265 13.52 7.28 0.82
C PHE A 265 12.18 7.63 0.14
N THR A 266 11.05 7.17 0.68
CA THR A 266 9.70 7.56 0.27
C THR A 266 9.07 8.59 1.20
N ASN A 267 9.79 9.08 2.23
CA ASN A 267 9.30 10.07 3.19
C ASN A 267 9.45 11.50 2.63
N VAL A 268 8.91 11.69 1.44
CA VAL A 268 8.82 12.94 0.71
C VAL A 268 7.39 13.13 0.23
N TRP A 269 6.88 14.35 0.28
CA TRP A 269 5.50 14.67 -0.11
C TRP A 269 5.45 15.27 -1.50
N SER A 270 4.63 14.67 -2.39
CA SER A 270 4.36 15.22 -3.73
C SER A 270 3.92 16.66 -3.60
N PRO A 271 4.58 17.61 -4.30
CA PRO A 271 4.31 19.02 -4.16
C PRO A 271 2.86 19.41 -4.47
N LEU A 272 2.33 20.38 -3.75
CA LEU A 272 1.10 21.09 -4.06
C LEU A 272 1.44 22.56 -4.38
N PRO A 273 0.79 23.21 -5.37
CA PRO A 273 1.16 24.56 -5.80
C PRO A 273 0.87 25.60 -4.72
N ALA A 274 1.82 25.80 -3.80
CA ALA A 274 1.68 26.68 -2.65
C ALA A 274 1.35 28.13 -3.05
N HIS A 275 1.91 28.62 -4.19
CA HIS A 275 1.64 29.96 -4.71
C HIS A 275 0.16 30.21 -5.02
N ALA A 276 -0.58 29.16 -5.40
CA ALA A 276 -2.01 29.22 -5.71
C ALA A 276 -2.89 28.87 -4.49
N LEU A 277 -2.45 27.94 -3.64
CA LEU A 277 -3.30 27.26 -2.66
C LEU A 277 -3.09 27.67 -1.21
N ASN A 278 -1.96 28.26 -0.83
CA ASN A 278 -1.62 28.56 0.57
C ASN A 278 -2.55 29.58 1.27
N ARG A 279 -3.42 30.23 0.52
CA ARG A 279 -4.43 31.17 1.03
C ARG A 279 -5.71 30.50 1.54
N TYR A 280 -5.92 29.22 1.21
CA TYR A 280 -7.11 28.48 1.58
C TYR A 280 -6.90 27.67 2.86
N THR A 281 -7.97 27.50 3.62
CA THR A 281 -8.01 26.55 4.75
C THR A 281 -8.12 25.11 4.24
N ILE A 282 -7.82 24.13 5.10
CA ILE A 282 -7.94 22.71 4.75
C ILE A 282 -9.38 22.37 4.29
N ASP A 283 -10.39 22.85 5.02
CA ASP A 283 -11.80 22.57 4.69
C ASP A 283 -12.19 23.13 3.32
N GLU A 284 -11.62 24.29 2.93
CA GLU A 284 -11.80 24.86 1.60
C GLU A 284 -11.07 24.04 0.53
N LEU A 285 -9.82 23.59 0.79
CA LEU A 285 -9.05 22.79 -0.16
C LEU A 285 -9.74 21.47 -0.52
N LEU A 286 -10.43 20.84 0.43
CA LEU A 286 -11.12 19.56 0.22
C LEU A 286 -12.31 19.65 -0.76
N VAL A 287 -12.83 20.85 -1.01
CA VAL A 287 -14.00 21.08 -1.88
C VAL A 287 -13.71 22.02 -3.05
N LEU A 288 -12.51 22.60 -3.11
CA LEU A 288 -12.13 23.55 -4.14
C LEU A 288 -11.96 22.84 -5.49
N GLU A 289 -12.66 23.29 -6.54
CA GLU A 289 -12.62 22.66 -7.87
C GLU A 289 -11.20 22.68 -8.46
N GLU A 290 -10.43 23.74 -8.21
CA GLU A 290 -9.03 23.88 -8.61
C GLU A 290 -8.07 22.91 -7.89
N VAL A 291 -8.57 22.13 -6.96
CA VAL A 291 -7.83 21.07 -6.26
C VAL A 291 -8.41 19.71 -6.59
N THR A 292 -9.74 19.60 -6.59
CA THR A 292 -10.44 18.32 -6.67
C THR A 292 -10.68 17.85 -8.09
N LYS A 293 -10.88 18.78 -9.05
CA LYS A 293 -11.21 18.45 -10.45
C LYS A 293 -10.25 19.04 -11.48
N LYS A 294 -9.71 20.23 -11.24
CA LYS A 294 -8.85 20.95 -12.21
C LYS A 294 -7.57 21.46 -11.56
N PRO A 295 -6.75 20.59 -10.95
CA PRO A 295 -5.53 21.02 -10.30
C PRO A 295 -4.52 21.60 -11.31
N LEU A 296 -3.69 22.53 -10.81
CA LEU A 296 -2.45 22.84 -11.52
C LEU A 296 -1.61 21.55 -11.58
N SER A 297 -1.17 21.22 -12.77
CA SER A 297 -0.47 19.97 -13.05
C SER A 297 1.04 20.15 -13.00
N SER A 298 1.74 19.18 -12.41
CA SER A 298 3.17 18.96 -12.60
C SER A 298 3.44 17.78 -13.55
N GLY A 299 2.41 17.00 -13.87
CA GLY A 299 2.48 15.81 -14.70
C GLY A 299 2.35 16.10 -16.21
N PRO A 300 2.24 15.03 -17.03
CA PRO A 300 2.23 15.14 -18.48
C PRO A 300 0.99 15.83 -19.06
N TYR A 301 -0.13 15.82 -18.37
CA TYR A 301 -1.40 16.37 -18.84
C TYR A 301 -2.00 17.38 -17.88
N VAL A 302 -2.89 18.22 -18.42
CA VAL A 302 -3.74 19.17 -17.69
C VAL A 302 -5.19 18.80 -17.94
N VAL A 303 -6.02 18.83 -16.90
CA VAL A 303 -7.48 18.66 -17.04
C VAL A 303 -8.05 19.88 -17.76
N SER A 304 -8.50 19.69 -18.99
CA SER A 304 -9.19 20.74 -19.77
C SER A 304 -10.67 20.80 -19.44
N GLU A 305 -11.32 19.63 -19.28
CA GLU A 305 -12.73 19.53 -18.94
C GLU A 305 -12.98 18.32 -18.05
N TRP A 306 -13.87 18.46 -17.09
CA TRP A 306 -14.40 17.35 -16.28
C TRP A 306 -15.93 17.40 -16.37
N SER A 307 -16.51 16.45 -17.12
CA SER A 307 -17.95 16.40 -17.32
C SER A 307 -18.66 15.68 -16.18
N ASP A 308 -19.94 15.99 -16.00
CA ASP A 308 -20.79 15.29 -15.00
C ASP A 308 -21.10 13.84 -15.40
N GLU A 309 -20.70 13.41 -16.63
CA GLU A 309 -20.92 12.07 -17.16
C GLU A 309 -19.69 11.14 -16.95
N ASN A 310 -18.96 11.33 -15.87
CA ASN A 310 -17.78 10.52 -15.54
C ASN A 310 -16.69 10.51 -16.62
N THR A 311 -16.51 11.63 -17.32
CA THR A 311 -15.49 11.78 -18.35
C THR A 311 -14.58 12.95 -18.06
N VAL A 312 -13.27 12.73 -18.17
CA VAL A 312 -12.23 13.73 -17.99
C VAL A 312 -11.46 13.89 -19.30
N GLN A 313 -11.44 15.12 -19.82
CA GLN A 313 -10.64 15.49 -21.00
C GLN A 313 -9.32 16.09 -20.54
N LEU A 314 -8.24 15.60 -21.11
CA LEU A 314 -6.89 16.00 -20.77
C LEU A 314 -6.14 16.45 -22.04
N THR A 315 -5.35 17.50 -21.89
CA THR A 315 -4.46 18.02 -22.95
C THR A 315 -3.03 18.05 -22.44
N PRO A 316 -2.01 17.96 -23.29
CA PRO A 316 -0.61 18.01 -22.87
C PRO A 316 -0.31 19.23 -22.00
N ASN A 317 0.43 19.04 -20.94
CA ASN A 317 0.96 20.12 -20.11
C ASN A 317 2.06 20.84 -20.89
N PRO A 318 1.90 22.13 -21.27
CA PRO A 318 2.90 22.85 -22.06
C PRO A 318 4.23 23.05 -21.34
N HIS A 319 4.25 22.85 -20.02
CA HIS A 319 5.42 23.02 -19.17
C HIS A 319 5.93 21.69 -18.60
N TYR A 320 5.49 20.56 -19.16
CA TYR A 320 5.96 19.25 -18.70
C TYR A 320 7.48 19.13 -18.86
N TYR A 321 8.20 18.76 -17.81
CA TYR A 321 9.66 18.80 -17.81
C TYR A 321 10.30 17.83 -18.83
N ARG A 322 9.59 16.75 -19.22
CA ARG A 322 9.99 15.82 -20.29
C ARG A 322 9.45 16.19 -21.69
N ALA A 323 8.86 17.38 -21.85
CA ALA A 323 8.38 17.82 -23.16
C ALA A 323 9.50 17.89 -24.22
N GLY A 324 10.76 18.13 -23.78
CA GLY A 324 11.94 18.05 -24.64
C GLY A 324 12.23 16.67 -25.22
N GLU A 325 11.67 15.61 -24.65
CA GLU A 325 11.72 14.23 -25.12
C GLU A 325 10.56 13.91 -26.09
N GLY A 326 9.67 14.87 -26.35
CA GLY A 326 8.47 14.70 -27.16
C GLY A 326 7.26 14.14 -26.42
N LEU A 327 7.30 14.12 -25.08
CA LEU A 327 6.23 13.58 -24.25
C LEU A 327 5.25 14.69 -23.76
N PRO A 328 3.99 14.34 -23.55
CA PRO A 328 3.34 13.07 -23.82
C PRO A 328 3.07 12.86 -25.33
N LEU A 329 2.99 11.58 -25.77
CA LEU A 329 2.81 11.25 -27.19
C LEU A 329 1.39 11.47 -27.71
N VAL A 330 0.39 11.37 -26.85
CA VAL A 330 -1.04 11.55 -27.18
C VAL A 330 -1.46 13.00 -26.94
N ALA A 331 -2.02 13.64 -27.96
CA ALA A 331 -2.43 15.05 -27.91
C ALA A 331 -3.78 15.28 -27.23
N ASN A 332 -4.70 14.32 -27.31
CA ASN A 332 -6.03 14.40 -26.68
C ASN A 332 -6.27 13.09 -25.93
N LEU A 333 -6.20 13.14 -24.63
CA LEU A 333 -6.46 11.99 -23.77
C LEU A 333 -7.83 12.16 -23.12
N THR A 334 -8.71 11.15 -23.28
CA THR A 334 -10.00 11.10 -22.62
C THR A 334 -9.97 9.95 -21.61
N ILE A 335 -10.27 10.21 -20.37
CA ILE A 335 -10.48 9.17 -19.36
C ILE A 335 -11.97 9.08 -19.06
N MET A 336 -12.54 7.88 -19.20
CA MET A 336 -13.94 7.57 -18.92
C MET A 336 -14.02 6.59 -17.75
N PHE A 337 -14.92 6.86 -16.82
CA PHE A 337 -15.18 6.00 -15.66
C PHE A 337 -16.55 5.33 -15.79
N GLY A 338 -16.67 4.09 -15.35
CA GLY A 338 -17.94 3.38 -15.38
C GLY A 338 -17.85 1.95 -14.87
N ASP A 339 -18.99 1.27 -14.88
CA ASP A 339 -19.03 -0.18 -14.70
C ASP A 339 -18.54 -0.89 -15.97
N LEU A 340 -18.05 -2.11 -15.81
CA LEU A 340 -17.44 -2.86 -16.90
C LEU A 340 -18.42 -3.12 -18.06
N GLU A 341 -19.69 -3.35 -17.77
CA GLU A 341 -20.71 -3.59 -18.80
C GLU A 341 -20.84 -2.38 -19.72
N THR A 342 -20.92 -1.18 -19.14
CA THR A 342 -20.93 0.11 -19.87
C THR A 342 -19.66 0.31 -20.67
N LEU A 343 -18.48 0.03 -20.08
CA LEU A 343 -17.17 0.25 -20.73
C LEU A 343 -16.92 -0.69 -21.91
N LEU A 344 -17.55 -1.86 -21.93
CA LEU A 344 -17.43 -2.83 -23.03
C LEU A 344 -18.38 -2.55 -24.20
N LEU A 345 -19.33 -1.61 -24.05
CA LEU A 345 -20.21 -1.25 -25.18
C LEU A 345 -19.41 -0.62 -26.32
N GLU A 346 -19.81 -0.91 -27.57
CA GLU A 346 -19.17 -0.29 -28.76
C GLU A 346 -19.27 1.23 -28.73
N GLU A 347 -20.35 1.78 -28.17
CA GLU A 347 -20.58 3.22 -28.05
C GLU A 347 -19.61 3.91 -27.07
N SER A 348 -18.99 3.17 -26.16
CA SER A 348 -17.97 3.72 -25.26
C SER A 348 -16.69 4.12 -26.00
N GLU A 349 -16.41 3.46 -27.14
CA GLU A 349 -15.22 3.71 -27.99
C GLU A 349 -13.90 3.69 -27.20
N CYS A 350 -13.77 2.81 -26.21
CA CYS A 350 -12.54 2.65 -25.43
C CYS A 350 -11.40 2.11 -26.29
N ASP A 351 -10.22 2.73 -26.18
CA ASP A 351 -8.97 2.22 -26.76
C ASP A 351 -8.22 1.36 -25.75
N VAL A 352 -8.35 1.67 -24.47
CA VAL A 352 -7.71 0.97 -23.35
C VAL A 352 -8.73 0.72 -22.23
N LEU A 353 -8.75 -0.50 -21.70
CA LEU A 353 -9.48 -0.88 -20.47
C LEU A 353 -8.43 -1.17 -19.38
N ALA A 354 -8.45 -0.39 -18.29
CA ALA A 354 -7.48 -0.48 -17.20
C ALA A 354 -8.15 -0.16 -15.83
N GLY A 355 -7.34 0.09 -14.81
CA GLY A 355 -7.82 0.51 -13.49
C GLY A 355 -8.64 -0.55 -12.76
N GLY A 356 -8.26 -1.83 -12.89
CA GLY A 356 -8.96 -2.93 -12.25
C GLY A 356 -10.27 -3.34 -12.92
N ALA A 357 -10.55 -2.84 -14.13
CA ALA A 357 -11.70 -3.28 -14.93
C ALA A 357 -11.66 -4.78 -15.23
N LEU A 358 -10.46 -5.29 -15.45
CA LEU A 358 -10.18 -6.69 -15.74
C LEU A 358 -9.29 -7.30 -14.66
N GLY A 359 -9.44 -8.59 -14.41
CA GLY A 359 -8.62 -9.31 -13.45
C GLY A 359 -8.96 -10.80 -13.42
N SER A 360 -8.32 -11.56 -12.55
CA SER A 360 -8.56 -13.00 -12.37
C SER A 360 -10.01 -13.34 -12.09
N HIS A 361 -10.78 -12.40 -11.56
CA HIS A 361 -12.18 -12.60 -11.18
C HIS A 361 -13.16 -12.58 -12.36
N ASN A 362 -12.83 -11.94 -13.49
CA ASN A 362 -13.74 -11.77 -14.62
C ASN A 362 -13.13 -12.07 -16.00
N LEU A 363 -11.81 -12.00 -16.15
CA LEU A 363 -11.14 -12.19 -17.44
C LEU A 363 -11.50 -13.52 -18.14
N PRO A 364 -11.51 -14.70 -17.44
CA PRO A 364 -11.85 -15.96 -18.05
C PRO A 364 -13.26 -15.97 -18.68
N GLU A 365 -14.25 -15.46 -17.95
CA GLU A 365 -15.63 -15.40 -18.39
C GLU A 365 -15.81 -14.46 -19.59
N LEU A 366 -15.18 -13.29 -19.56
CA LEU A 366 -15.24 -12.31 -20.66
C LEU A 366 -14.61 -12.84 -21.94
N GLN A 367 -13.51 -13.60 -21.83
CA GLN A 367 -12.88 -14.26 -22.97
C GLN A 367 -13.77 -15.37 -23.55
N GLU A 368 -14.37 -16.20 -22.69
CA GLU A 368 -15.30 -17.25 -23.12
C GLU A 368 -16.55 -16.69 -23.81
N GLN A 369 -17.05 -15.56 -23.32
CA GLN A 369 -18.21 -14.86 -23.92
C GLN A 369 -17.85 -14.09 -25.19
N GLY A 370 -16.56 -13.95 -25.55
CA GLY A 370 -16.10 -13.15 -26.68
C GLY A 370 -16.23 -11.64 -26.45
N ALA A 371 -16.41 -11.19 -25.20
CA ALA A 371 -16.56 -9.78 -24.86
C ALA A 371 -15.29 -8.95 -25.15
N LEU A 372 -14.13 -9.63 -25.25
CA LEU A 372 -12.83 -9.03 -25.58
C LEU A 372 -12.38 -9.38 -27.00
N ASP A 373 -13.29 -9.78 -27.90
CA ASP A 373 -12.95 -10.02 -29.29
C ASP A 373 -12.43 -8.72 -29.96
N GLY A 374 -11.25 -8.82 -30.56
CA GLY A 374 -10.58 -7.65 -31.19
C GLY A 374 -9.80 -6.77 -30.22
N TRP A 375 -9.63 -7.20 -28.96
CA TRP A 375 -8.71 -6.59 -28.00
C TRP A 375 -7.43 -7.42 -27.89
N GLU A 376 -6.32 -6.76 -27.63
CA GLU A 376 -5.09 -7.38 -27.14
C GLU A 376 -5.10 -7.32 -25.61
N VAL A 377 -4.94 -8.46 -24.96
CA VAL A 377 -4.91 -8.56 -23.50
C VAL A 377 -3.46 -8.64 -23.04
N ILE A 378 -3.02 -7.66 -22.27
CA ILE A 378 -1.68 -7.57 -21.68
C ILE A 378 -1.80 -7.92 -20.21
N THR A 379 -0.98 -8.89 -19.75
CA THR A 379 -0.95 -9.30 -18.35
C THR A 379 0.44 -9.07 -17.77
N SER A 380 0.49 -8.82 -16.48
CA SER A 380 1.72 -8.74 -15.67
C SER A 380 1.44 -9.39 -14.32
N PRO A 381 2.41 -10.04 -13.66
CA PRO A 381 2.27 -10.41 -12.26
C PRO A 381 1.76 -9.23 -11.43
N GLY A 382 1.00 -9.52 -10.39
CA GLY A 382 0.52 -8.51 -9.43
C GLY A 382 1.36 -8.53 -8.15
N ASP A 383 1.13 -7.53 -7.31
CA ASP A 383 1.76 -7.40 -6.00
C ASP A 383 0.99 -8.13 -4.88
N VAL A 384 -0.16 -8.69 -5.18
CA VAL A 384 -0.97 -9.49 -4.25
C VAL A 384 -0.72 -10.96 -4.51
N TYR A 385 -0.48 -11.74 -3.46
CA TYR A 385 -0.37 -13.19 -3.58
C TYR A 385 -1.32 -13.92 -2.62
N GLU A 386 -1.75 -15.11 -3.02
CA GLU A 386 -2.58 -15.99 -2.21
C GLU A 386 -1.71 -16.94 -1.40
N GLN A 387 -2.14 -17.28 -0.19
CA GLN A 387 -1.47 -18.23 0.70
C GLN A 387 -2.47 -18.98 1.57
N ILE A 388 -2.03 -20.13 2.09
CA ILE A 388 -2.72 -20.84 3.17
C ILE A 388 -1.87 -20.72 4.44
N ALA A 389 -2.35 -19.93 5.39
CA ALA A 389 -1.73 -19.78 6.70
C ALA A 389 -2.04 -21.00 7.58
N TYR A 390 -1.03 -21.54 8.25
CA TYR A 390 -1.18 -22.62 9.23
C TYR A 390 -1.44 -22.05 10.61
N GLY A 391 -2.43 -22.58 11.34
CA GLY A 391 -2.62 -22.33 12.77
C GLY A 391 -1.54 -23.09 13.57
N VAL A 392 -0.30 -22.57 13.53
CA VAL A 392 0.85 -23.17 14.21
C VAL A 392 0.68 -23.07 15.72
N TRP A 393 0.30 -21.89 16.18
CA TRP A 393 -0.04 -21.68 17.59
C TRP A 393 -1.38 -20.96 17.73
N PRO A 394 -2.51 -21.69 17.51
CA PRO A 394 -3.84 -21.11 17.59
C PRO A 394 -4.22 -20.80 19.04
N ILE A 395 -5.39 -20.20 19.26
CA ILE A 395 -5.88 -19.93 20.60
C ILE A 395 -6.03 -21.22 21.44
N PHE A 396 -6.12 -21.04 22.76
CA PHE A 396 -6.15 -22.12 23.74
C PHE A 396 -7.24 -23.18 23.47
N GLU A 397 -8.45 -22.76 23.11
CA GLU A 397 -9.58 -23.66 22.85
C GLU A 397 -9.31 -24.65 21.72
N ILE A 398 -8.63 -24.22 20.66
CA ILE A 398 -8.24 -25.09 19.54
C ILE A 398 -7.11 -26.03 19.99
N ARG A 399 -6.10 -25.52 20.69
CA ARG A 399 -4.97 -26.34 21.18
C ARG A 399 -5.40 -27.45 22.14
N GLU A 400 -6.43 -27.21 22.97
CA GLU A 400 -6.97 -28.22 23.85
C GLU A 400 -7.90 -29.23 23.15
N SER A 401 -8.43 -28.86 21.96
CA SER A 401 -9.39 -29.70 21.23
C SER A 401 -8.73 -30.74 20.31
N ARG A 402 -7.46 -30.56 19.97
CA ARG A 402 -6.73 -31.41 19.02
C ARG A 402 -5.22 -31.47 19.30
N PRO A 403 -4.49 -32.49 18.78
CA PRO A 403 -3.04 -32.50 18.77
C PRO A 403 -2.45 -31.27 18.04
N ASP A 404 -1.21 -30.95 18.34
CA ASP A 404 -0.45 -29.95 17.59
C ASP A 404 -0.07 -30.49 16.21
N TRP A 405 -0.95 -30.25 15.21
CA TRP A 405 -0.72 -30.77 13.86
C TRP A 405 0.30 -29.95 13.07
N PHE A 406 0.43 -28.65 13.35
CA PHE A 406 1.21 -27.75 12.52
C PHE A 406 2.47 -27.19 13.19
N GLY A 407 2.80 -27.62 14.40
CA GLY A 407 4.05 -27.24 15.09
C GLY A 407 5.30 -27.76 14.39
N SER A 408 5.24 -28.97 13.78
CA SER A 408 6.34 -29.56 13.04
C SER A 408 6.41 -29.00 11.62
N ALA A 409 7.61 -28.54 11.20
CA ALA A 409 7.86 -28.10 9.83
C ALA A 409 7.65 -29.25 8.83
N GLU A 410 8.03 -30.49 9.18
CA GLU A 410 7.89 -31.65 8.31
C GLU A 410 6.42 -31.93 7.95
N VAL A 411 5.48 -31.65 8.86
CA VAL A 411 4.04 -31.78 8.55
C VAL A 411 3.58 -30.67 7.59
N ARG A 412 4.03 -29.42 7.80
CA ARG A 412 3.71 -28.32 6.89
C ARG A 412 4.29 -28.54 5.49
N GLN A 413 5.52 -29.00 5.42
CA GLN A 413 6.20 -29.40 4.18
C GLN A 413 5.47 -30.56 3.48
N ALA A 414 5.05 -31.58 4.23
CA ALA A 414 4.26 -32.69 3.67
C ALA A 414 2.93 -32.22 3.07
N ILE A 415 2.24 -31.30 3.75
CA ILE A 415 1.01 -30.66 3.23
C ILE A 415 1.31 -29.86 1.97
N ALA A 416 2.44 -29.14 1.91
CA ALA A 416 2.86 -28.43 0.70
C ALA A 416 3.03 -29.38 -0.49
N MET A 417 3.69 -30.53 -0.29
CA MET A 417 3.83 -31.55 -1.32
C MET A 417 2.51 -32.25 -1.68
N CYS A 418 1.55 -32.28 -0.78
CA CYS A 418 0.19 -32.75 -1.07
C CYS A 418 -0.68 -31.71 -1.79
N THR A 419 -0.21 -30.48 -1.98
CA THR A 419 -0.99 -29.37 -2.57
C THR A 419 -0.53 -29.11 -4.00
N ASP A 420 -1.43 -29.29 -4.98
CA ASP A 420 -1.16 -28.99 -6.38
C ASP A 420 -1.32 -27.47 -6.64
N ARG A 421 -0.28 -26.72 -6.25
CA ARG A 421 -0.23 -25.25 -6.42
C ARG A 421 -0.18 -24.85 -7.89
N GLN A 422 0.44 -25.68 -8.75
CA GLN A 422 0.48 -25.43 -10.19
C GLN A 422 -0.92 -25.49 -10.79
N ARG A 423 -1.72 -26.50 -10.45
CA ARG A 423 -3.11 -26.58 -10.85
C ARG A 423 -3.91 -25.36 -10.39
N MET A 424 -3.67 -24.90 -9.15
CA MET A 424 -4.33 -23.68 -8.65
C MET A 424 -3.97 -22.46 -9.49
N ALA A 425 -2.68 -22.26 -9.80
CA ALA A 425 -2.23 -21.15 -10.64
C ALA A 425 -2.78 -21.25 -12.07
N ASP A 426 -2.79 -22.45 -12.67
CA ASP A 426 -3.29 -22.67 -14.03
C ASP A 426 -4.81 -22.44 -14.13
N GLU A 427 -5.60 -22.97 -13.16
CA GLU A 427 -7.06 -22.83 -13.16
C GLU A 427 -7.51 -21.40 -12.76
N LEU A 428 -6.85 -20.79 -11.78
CA LEU A 428 -7.34 -19.57 -11.12
C LEU A 428 -6.64 -18.29 -11.57
N ALA A 429 -5.36 -18.39 -11.96
CA ALA A 429 -4.61 -17.28 -12.53
C ALA A 429 -4.34 -17.47 -14.03
N GLN A 430 -4.94 -18.48 -14.69
CA GLN A 430 -4.77 -18.77 -16.13
C GLN A 430 -3.31 -18.87 -16.58
N GLY A 431 -2.42 -19.32 -15.69
CA GLY A 431 -0.98 -19.35 -15.94
C GLY A 431 -0.27 -18.00 -15.91
N ASN A 432 -0.97 -16.90 -15.56
CA ASN A 432 -0.37 -15.56 -15.42
C ASN A 432 0.14 -15.28 -14.00
N GLY A 433 -0.19 -16.13 -13.03
CA GLY A 433 0.31 -16.04 -11.65
C GLY A 433 1.63 -16.80 -11.49
N GLU A 434 2.60 -16.17 -10.86
CA GLU A 434 3.87 -16.82 -10.49
C GLU A 434 3.68 -17.66 -9.22
N LEU A 435 4.21 -18.90 -9.23
CA LEU A 435 4.26 -19.73 -8.02
C LEU A 435 5.31 -19.21 -7.05
N LEU A 436 4.88 -18.91 -5.83
CA LEU A 436 5.78 -18.41 -4.81
C LEU A 436 6.42 -19.55 -4.01
N GLN A 437 7.71 -19.40 -3.71
CA GLN A 437 8.43 -20.30 -2.78
C GLN A 437 8.66 -19.62 -1.41
N THR A 438 8.54 -18.31 -1.34
CA THR A 438 8.71 -17.50 -0.12
C THR A 438 7.76 -16.30 -0.18
N LEU A 439 8.01 -15.24 0.59
CA LEU A 439 7.16 -14.04 0.70
C LEU A 439 7.23 -13.08 -0.50
N THR A 440 8.03 -13.42 -1.51
CA THR A 440 8.25 -12.56 -2.68
C THR A 440 8.46 -13.40 -3.93
N PRO A 441 8.11 -12.89 -5.12
CA PRO A 441 8.39 -13.54 -6.39
C PRO A 441 9.88 -13.71 -6.65
N GLY A 442 10.23 -14.70 -7.52
CA GLY A 442 11.61 -14.98 -7.88
C GLY A 442 12.29 -13.84 -8.65
N GLU A 443 11.52 -12.99 -9.32
CA GLU A 443 12.03 -11.80 -10.00
C GLU A 443 12.49 -10.68 -9.05
N ASN A 444 12.09 -10.72 -7.79
CA ASN A 444 12.54 -9.72 -6.80
C ASN A 444 14.04 -9.89 -6.54
N PRO A 445 14.88 -8.84 -6.63
CA PRO A 445 16.32 -8.91 -6.38
C PRO A 445 16.71 -9.46 -4.99
N LEU A 446 15.80 -9.38 -4.03
CA LEU A 446 15.99 -9.92 -2.67
C LEU A 446 15.60 -11.40 -2.54
N ALA A 447 14.99 -12.00 -3.56
CA ALA A 447 14.66 -13.43 -3.52
C ALA A 447 15.95 -14.27 -3.48
N PRO A 448 16.09 -15.24 -2.54
CA PRO A 448 17.20 -16.18 -2.58
C PRO A 448 17.13 -17.09 -3.82
N GLU A 449 18.29 -17.37 -4.44
CA GLU A 449 18.37 -18.25 -5.62
C GLU A 449 18.24 -19.76 -5.27
N ASP A 450 18.48 -20.12 -4.01
CA ASP A 450 18.63 -21.51 -3.53
C ASP A 450 17.46 -21.98 -2.67
N LEU A 451 16.25 -21.49 -2.94
CA LEU A 451 15.04 -21.90 -2.22
C LEU A 451 14.66 -23.35 -2.53
N LEU A 452 14.09 -24.02 -1.53
CA LEU A 452 13.46 -25.32 -1.74
C LEU A 452 12.20 -25.14 -2.59
N THR A 453 12.00 -26.09 -3.53
CA THR A 453 10.75 -26.16 -4.30
C THR A 453 9.82 -27.19 -3.66
N TRP A 454 8.58 -26.80 -3.48
CA TRP A 454 7.54 -27.67 -2.92
C TRP A 454 6.62 -28.13 -4.06
N ASP A 455 7.19 -28.99 -4.92
CA ASP A 455 6.45 -29.54 -6.06
C ASP A 455 5.38 -30.53 -5.59
N PHE A 456 4.29 -30.63 -6.34
CA PHE A 456 3.21 -31.57 -6.04
C PHE A 456 3.69 -33.00 -6.17
N ASP A 457 3.92 -33.64 -5.03
CA ASP A 457 4.28 -35.06 -4.90
C ASP A 457 3.53 -35.70 -3.72
N PRO A 458 2.28 -36.11 -3.91
CA PRO A 458 1.48 -36.71 -2.83
C PRO A 458 2.06 -38.05 -2.35
N LEU A 459 2.93 -38.74 -3.11
CA LEU A 459 3.60 -39.95 -2.64
C LEU A 459 4.65 -39.58 -1.58
N GLN A 460 5.44 -38.55 -1.85
CA GLN A 460 6.43 -38.03 -0.90
C GLN A 460 5.73 -37.42 0.31
N GLY A 461 4.67 -36.59 0.10
CA GLY A 461 3.88 -36.01 1.16
C GLY A 461 3.30 -37.06 2.12
N ASN A 462 2.73 -38.13 1.56
CA ASN A 462 2.24 -39.28 2.34
C ASN A 462 3.35 -39.96 3.15
N ALA A 463 4.55 -40.16 2.56
CA ALA A 463 5.68 -40.77 3.27
C ALA A 463 6.16 -39.86 4.44
N MET A 464 6.19 -38.55 4.24
CA MET A 464 6.56 -37.58 5.30
C MET A 464 5.53 -37.57 6.43
N LEU A 465 4.23 -37.57 6.13
CA LEU A 465 3.17 -37.68 7.15
C LEU A 465 3.28 -38.96 7.95
N ASP A 466 3.58 -40.09 7.29
CA ASP A 466 3.82 -41.38 7.95
C ASP A 466 5.02 -41.31 8.91
N ALA A 467 6.11 -40.66 8.48
CA ALA A 467 7.30 -40.47 9.30
C ALA A 467 7.06 -39.54 10.48
N ALA A 468 6.25 -38.50 10.28
CA ALA A 468 5.84 -37.55 11.32
C ALA A 468 4.83 -38.15 12.34
N GLY A 469 4.37 -39.40 12.12
CA GLY A 469 3.49 -40.08 13.07
C GLY A 469 2.00 -39.96 12.77
N TYR A 470 1.63 -39.55 11.57
CA TYR A 470 0.23 -39.49 11.11
C TYR A 470 -0.03 -40.63 10.12
N LYS A 471 -0.81 -41.64 10.50
CA LYS A 471 -1.01 -42.86 9.73
C LYS A 471 -2.47 -43.27 9.61
N ASP A 472 -2.81 -43.86 8.48
CA ASP A 472 -4.08 -44.58 8.30
C ASP A 472 -3.99 -45.99 8.90
N TYR A 473 -4.31 -46.11 10.17
CA TYR A 473 -4.34 -47.42 10.86
C TYR A 473 -5.62 -48.19 10.60
N ALA A 474 -6.71 -47.51 10.31
CA ALA A 474 -8.00 -48.15 10.08
C ALA A 474 -8.12 -48.70 8.65
N GLY A 475 -7.26 -48.25 7.72
CA GLY A 475 -7.33 -48.58 6.31
C GLY A 475 -8.57 -47.98 5.62
N ASP A 476 -9.11 -46.88 6.17
CA ASP A 476 -10.28 -46.17 5.66
C ASP A 476 -9.94 -44.92 4.87
N GLY A 477 -8.62 -44.71 4.59
CA GLY A 477 -8.13 -43.55 3.85
C GLY A 477 -7.99 -42.29 4.71
N ARG A 478 -8.08 -42.40 6.06
CA ARG A 478 -7.96 -41.26 6.96
C ARG A 478 -6.78 -41.40 7.92
N ARG A 479 -6.00 -40.35 7.99
CA ARG A 479 -4.87 -40.31 8.92
C ARG A 479 -5.32 -39.97 10.33
N GLN A 480 -4.61 -40.52 11.31
CA GLN A 480 -4.73 -40.17 12.72
C GLN A 480 -3.36 -40.00 13.34
N ASP A 481 -3.27 -39.15 14.36
CA ASP A 481 -2.08 -39.06 15.18
C ASP A 481 -1.84 -40.38 15.93
N VAL A 482 -0.67 -40.97 15.75
CA VAL A 482 -0.30 -42.26 16.33
C VAL A 482 -0.29 -42.21 17.85
N ALA A 483 0.10 -41.07 18.44
CA ALA A 483 0.26 -40.91 19.87
C ALA A 483 -1.08 -40.81 20.62
N SER A 484 -2.02 -40.04 20.05
CA SER A 484 -3.32 -39.77 20.68
C SER A 484 -4.47 -40.59 20.11
N GLY A 485 -4.33 -41.11 18.87
CA GLY A 485 -5.40 -41.77 18.11
C GLY A 485 -6.45 -40.80 17.58
N VAL A 486 -6.21 -39.50 17.64
CA VAL A 486 -7.13 -38.46 17.13
C VAL A 486 -7.03 -38.39 15.60
N PRO A 487 -8.16 -38.50 14.86
CA PRO A 487 -8.16 -38.32 13.41
C PRO A 487 -7.70 -36.92 13.01
N MET A 488 -6.80 -36.83 12.02
CA MET A 488 -6.33 -35.55 11.46
C MET A 488 -7.39 -35.01 10.50
N THR A 489 -8.41 -34.35 11.06
CA THR A 489 -9.43 -33.63 10.30
C THR A 489 -9.23 -32.14 10.54
N VAL A 490 -8.97 -31.38 9.49
CA VAL A 490 -8.64 -29.96 9.57
C VAL A 490 -9.76 -29.10 9.00
N THR A 491 -9.86 -27.86 9.48
CA THR A 491 -10.78 -26.86 8.93
C THR A 491 -9.98 -25.87 8.10
N LEU A 492 -10.51 -25.47 6.93
CA LEU A 492 -9.98 -24.36 6.13
C LEU A 492 -11.04 -23.29 5.98
N GLY A 493 -10.72 -22.08 6.47
CA GLY A 493 -11.60 -20.92 6.42
C GLY A 493 -11.15 -19.86 5.43
N THR A 494 -12.11 -19.08 4.92
CA THR A 494 -11.85 -17.90 4.09
C THR A 494 -12.99 -16.88 4.18
N ASN A 495 -12.88 -15.76 3.48
CA ASN A 495 -13.98 -14.80 3.33
C ASN A 495 -14.94 -15.21 2.19
N SER A 496 -16.25 -15.08 2.44
CA SER A 496 -17.32 -15.53 1.54
C SER A 496 -17.40 -14.75 0.23
N GLU A 497 -16.85 -13.54 0.17
CA GLU A 497 -16.91 -12.68 -1.02
C GLU A 497 -15.84 -13.03 -2.07
N SER A 498 -14.85 -13.85 -1.72
CA SER A 498 -13.78 -14.22 -2.65
C SER A 498 -14.04 -15.57 -3.33
N ALA A 499 -14.63 -15.54 -4.52
CA ALA A 499 -14.82 -16.74 -5.33
C ALA A 499 -13.48 -17.47 -5.59
N LEU A 500 -12.39 -16.71 -5.77
CA LEU A 500 -11.03 -17.23 -5.92
C LEU A 500 -10.63 -18.12 -4.73
N ARG A 501 -10.75 -17.60 -3.49
CA ARG A 501 -10.34 -18.33 -2.28
C ARG A 501 -11.26 -19.49 -1.94
N LEU A 502 -12.54 -19.35 -2.23
CA LEU A 502 -13.49 -20.49 -2.12
C LEU A 502 -13.02 -21.63 -3.04
N ARG A 503 -12.62 -21.33 -4.28
CA ARG A 503 -12.12 -22.33 -5.22
C ARG A 503 -10.75 -22.89 -4.83
N ILE A 504 -9.83 -22.07 -4.29
CA ILE A 504 -8.59 -22.55 -3.66
C ILE A 504 -8.91 -23.60 -2.60
N GLY A 505 -9.87 -23.31 -1.73
CA GLY A 505 -10.32 -24.23 -0.68
C GLY A 505 -10.82 -25.56 -1.24
N GLU A 506 -11.61 -25.57 -2.30
CA GLU A 506 -12.10 -26.79 -2.95
C GLU A 506 -10.96 -27.64 -3.54
N ILE A 507 -10.05 -27.02 -4.29
CA ILE A 507 -8.88 -27.73 -4.85
C ILE A 507 -8.00 -28.28 -3.73
N PHE A 508 -7.76 -27.50 -2.68
CA PHE A 508 -7.01 -27.95 -1.51
C PHE A 508 -7.69 -29.14 -0.81
N GLN A 509 -9.02 -29.11 -0.64
CA GLN A 509 -9.78 -30.22 -0.07
C GLN A 509 -9.62 -31.50 -0.91
N GLU A 510 -9.71 -31.39 -2.25
CA GLU A 510 -9.49 -32.52 -3.16
C GLU A 510 -8.09 -33.10 -2.99
N ASN A 511 -7.05 -32.26 -2.99
CA ASN A 511 -5.65 -32.66 -2.86
C ASN A 511 -5.38 -33.32 -1.48
N MET A 512 -5.89 -32.76 -0.41
CA MET A 512 -5.69 -33.32 0.94
C MET A 512 -6.37 -34.67 1.12
N ALA A 513 -7.45 -34.95 0.40
CA ALA A 513 -8.09 -36.26 0.44
C ALA A 513 -7.16 -37.36 -0.08
N ASP A 514 -6.34 -37.11 -1.11
CA ASP A 514 -5.33 -38.03 -1.63
C ASP A 514 -4.18 -38.30 -0.64
N CYS A 515 -3.98 -37.37 0.29
CA CYS A 515 -3.03 -37.52 1.39
C CYS A 515 -3.68 -38.00 2.72
N GLY A 516 -4.96 -38.37 2.68
CA GLY A 516 -5.67 -38.93 3.82
C GLY A 516 -6.01 -37.92 4.91
N ILE A 517 -6.04 -36.63 4.57
CA ILE A 517 -6.39 -35.53 5.49
C ILE A 517 -7.77 -34.96 5.07
N PRO A 518 -8.88 -35.31 5.75
CA PRO A 518 -10.17 -34.68 5.51
C PRO A 518 -10.13 -33.19 5.84
N VAL A 519 -10.58 -32.33 4.91
CA VAL A 519 -10.70 -30.88 5.11
C VAL A 519 -12.17 -30.50 5.18
N VAL A 520 -12.54 -29.67 6.16
CA VAL A 520 -13.87 -29.07 6.30
C VAL A 520 -13.77 -27.61 5.92
N LEU A 521 -14.39 -27.23 4.81
CA LEU A 521 -14.42 -25.85 4.35
C LEU A 521 -15.49 -25.05 5.10
N TYR A 522 -15.17 -23.80 5.41
CA TYR A 522 -16.12 -22.83 5.92
C TYR A 522 -15.75 -21.41 5.46
N ASP A 523 -16.73 -20.54 5.40
CA ASP A 523 -16.54 -19.14 5.04
C ASP A 523 -17.27 -18.19 6.00
N ARG A 524 -16.85 -16.94 6.01
CA ARG A 524 -17.47 -15.85 6.77
C ARG A 524 -17.41 -14.57 5.94
N PRO A 525 -18.34 -13.62 6.14
CA PRO A 525 -18.21 -12.28 5.58
C PRO A 525 -16.86 -11.65 5.96
N ALA A 526 -16.23 -10.93 5.03
CA ALA A 526 -14.91 -10.33 5.21
C ALA A 526 -14.80 -9.47 6.47
N GLY A 527 -15.83 -8.66 6.76
CA GLY A 527 -15.86 -7.86 8.00
C GLY A 527 -15.90 -8.68 9.30
N THR A 528 -16.31 -9.95 9.24
CA THR A 528 -16.23 -10.89 10.36
C THR A 528 -14.92 -11.66 10.35
N TRP A 529 -14.50 -12.13 9.16
CA TRP A 529 -13.30 -12.94 8.97
C TRP A 529 -12.04 -12.20 9.41
N PHE A 530 -11.92 -10.92 9.01
CA PHE A 530 -10.80 -10.04 9.31
C PHE A 530 -11.07 -9.07 10.47
N ALA A 531 -12.11 -9.30 11.28
CA ALA A 531 -12.32 -8.51 12.48
C ALA A 531 -11.14 -8.64 13.45
N ASP A 532 -10.98 -7.64 14.31
CA ASP A 532 -9.94 -7.66 15.34
C ASP A 532 -10.12 -8.88 16.27
N GLY A 533 -9.01 -9.39 16.74
CA GLY A 533 -9.06 -10.39 17.81
C GLY A 533 -9.57 -9.78 19.15
N PRO A 534 -9.96 -10.62 20.10
CA PRO A 534 -9.98 -12.08 20.03
C PRO A 534 -11.15 -12.66 19.21
N ALA A 535 -12.15 -11.86 18.82
CA ALA A 535 -13.38 -12.36 18.21
C ALA A 535 -13.22 -12.70 16.70
N GLY A 536 -12.38 -11.96 15.98
CA GLY A 536 -12.12 -12.21 14.56
C GLY A 536 -11.33 -13.51 14.36
N PRO A 537 -11.75 -14.40 13.45
CA PRO A 537 -11.08 -15.68 13.27
C PRO A 537 -9.60 -15.57 12.91
N VAL A 538 -9.23 -14.66 12.01
CA VAL A 538 -7.84 -14.50 11.56
C VAL A 538 -6.95 -13.93 12.66
N PHE A 539 -7.23 -12.71 13.11
CA PHE A 539 -6.41 -12.04 14.13
C PHE A 539 -6.60 -12.63 15.55
N GLY A 540 -7.71 -13.31 15.79
CA GLY A 540 -7.91 -14.10 17.00
C GLY A 540 -7.24 -15.47 16.97
N ARG A 541 -6.56 -15.84 15.85
CA ARG A 541 -5.92 -17.15 15.64
C ARG A 541 -6.87 -18.33 15.89
N GLN A 542 -8.13 -18.20 15.40
CA GLN A 542 -9.21 -19.15 15.63
C GLN A 542 -9.42 -20.08 14.41
N PHE A 543 -8.35 -20.59 13.83
CA PHE A 543 -8.40 -21.44 12.65
C PHE A 543 -7.37 -22.58 12.73
N ASP A 544 -7.62 -23.67 12.00
CA ASP A 544 -6.60 -24.65 11.65
C ASP A 544 -5.81 -24.17 10.44
N LEU A 545 -6.51 -23.81 9.36
CA LEU A 545 -5.98 -23.27 8.13
C LEU A 545 -6.82 -22.07 7.69
N ALA A 546 -6.16 -21.05 7.15
CA ALA A 546 -6.82 -19.85 6.64
C ALA A 546 -6.29 -19.52 5.23
N ALA A 547 -7.18 -19.48 4.23
CA ALA A 547 -6.87 -18.98 2.90
C ALA A 547 -6.97 -17.45 2.90
N LEU A 548 -5.86 -16.78 2.61
CA LEU A 548 -5.68 -15.33 2.71
C LEU A 548 -4.92 -14.82 1.49
N ALA A 549 -5.14 -13.56 1.12
CA ALA A 549 -4.18 -12.82 0.30
C ALA A 549 -3.27 -11.97 1.19
N TRP A 550 -2.06 -11.75 0.70
CA TRP A 550 -1.11 -10.84 1.30
C TRP A 550 -0.50 -9.92 0.24
N LEU A 551 0.01 -8.77 0.66
CA LEU A 551 0.65 -7.84 -0.25
C LEU A 551 2.13 -8.20 -0.41
N GLY A 552 2.55 -8.43 -1.65
CA GLY A 552 3.95 -8.34 -2.04
C GLY A 552 4.39 -6.88 -2.00
N ARG A 553 5.66 -6.66 -1.74
CA ARG A 553 6.28 -5.33 -1.71
C ARG A 553 7.63 -5.40 -2.40
N VAL A 554 8.13 -4.25 -2.82
CA VAL A 554 9.52 -4.13 -3.31
C VAL A 554 10.49 -4.72 -2.27
N TYR A 555 10.33 -4.32 -1.01
CA TYR A 555 11.02 -4.96 0.11
C TYR A 555 10.08 -5.95 0.81
N PRO A 556 10.41 -7.26 0.81
CA PRO A 556 9.60 -8.26 1.48
C PRO A 556 9.41 -7.94 2.96
N ASP A 557 8.18 -8.08 3.46
CA ASP A 557 7.87 -7.80 4.86
C ASP A 557 8.09 -9.06 5.72
N CYS A 558 9.35 -9.32 6.07
CA CYS A 558 9.70 -10.41 6.98
C CYS A 558 9.08 -10.22 8.38
N SER A 559 8.80 -8.99 8.80
CA SER A 559 8.25 -8.71 10.13
C SER A 559 6.85 -9.30 10.34
N SER A 560 6.13 -9.57 9.24
CA SER A 560 4.82 -10.23 9.28
C SER A 560 4.83 -11.64 9.87
N PHE A 561 5.98 -12.25 10.07
CA PHE A 561 6.11 -13.60 10.65
C PHE A 561 7.03 -13.65 11.87
N THR A 562 7.52 -12.53 12.39
CA THR A 562 8.33 -12.52 13.63
C THR A 562 7.48 -12.83 14.85
N THR A 563 8.13 -13.38 15.88
CA THR A 563 7.51 -13.69 17.18
C THR A 563 6.89 -12.46 17.82
N ASP A 564 7.57 -11.31 17.74
CA ASP A 564 7.12 -10.05 18.31
C ASP A 564 5.82 -9.52 17.67
N ASN A 565 5.44 -10.03 16.50
CA ASN A 565 4.23 -9.64 15.76
C ASN A 565 3.09 -10.67 15.83
N ILE A 566 3.12 -11.58 16.81
CA ILE A 566 2.01 -12.50 17.06
C ILE A 566 0.82 -11.73 17.67
N PRO A 567 -0.39 -11.81 17.08
CA PRO A 567 -1.55 -11.10 17.63
C PRO A 567 -2.02 -11.70 18.95
N GLY A 568 -2.35 -10.82 19.89
CA GLY A 568 -2.82 -11.20 21.22
C GLY A 568 -2.97 -10.00 22.16
N PRO A 569 -3.30 -10.24 23.43
CA PRO A 569 -3.44 -9.17 24.42
C PRO A 569 -2.08 -8.55 24.76
N GLU A 570 -1.97 -7.23 24.69
CA GLU A 570 -0.74 -6.48 25.01
C GLU A 570 -0.27 -6.66 26.47
N ASP A 571 -1.20 -6.84 27.40
CA ASP A 571 -0.90 -7.11 28.80
C ASP A 571 -0.28 -8.50 29.07
N LEU A 572 -0.18 -9.34 28.04
CA LEU A 572 0.49 -10.64 28.04
C LEU A 572 1.68 -10.67 27.04
N ASP A 573 2.29 -9.54 26.78
CA ASP A 573 3.45 -9.35 25.90
C ASP A 573 3.23 -9.74 24.42
N PHE A 574 1.98 -9.59 23.91
CA PHE A 574 1.67 -9.71 22.49
C PHE A 574 1.56 -8.33 21.81
N ALA A 575 1.66 -8.31 20.49
CA ALA A 575 1.67 -7.09 19.70
C ALA A 575 0.27 -6.46 19.44
N GLY A 576 -0.74 -6.78 20.27
CA GLY A 576 -2.11 -6.36 20.01
C GLY A 576 -2.86 -7.25 19.01
N TRP A 577 -4.19 -7.08 18.94
CA TRP A 577 -5.07 -7.99 18.20
C TRP A 577 -5.14 -7.74 16.68
N ARG A 578 -4.27 -6.89 16.13
CA ARG A 578 -4.14 -6.62 14.68
C ARG A 578 -2.76 -6.97 14.13
N ALA A 579 -1.91 -7.54 14.96
CA ALA A 579 -0.56 -7.91 14.55
C ALA A 579 -0.56 -8.97 13.44
N PRO A 580 0.38 -8.91 12.49
CA PRO A 580 0.30 -9.65 11.23
C PRO A 580 0.67 -11.13 11.31
N ASN A 581 1.40 -11.59 12.34
CA ASN A 581 1.77 -13.01 12.48
C ASN A 581 0.59 -13.86 12.95
N VAL A 582 -0.43 -13.97 12.12
CA VAL A 582 -1.66 -14.70 12.44
C VAL A 582 -1.46 -16.22 12.62
N THR A 583 -0.33 -16.75 12.16
CA THR A 583 0.02 -18.17 12.33
C THR A 583 0.39 -18.52 13.77
N GLY A 584 0.89 -17.51 14.52
CA GLY A 584 1.48 -17.74 15.85
C GLY A 584 2.81 -18.49 15.80
N TRP A 585 3.43 -18.62 14.62
CA TRP A 585 4.75 -19.23 14.47
C TRP A 585 5.84 -18.39 15.10
N SER A 586 6.84 -19.05 15.68
CA SER A 586 7.98 -18.43 16.35
C SER A 586 9.25 -19.20 16.01
N ASP A 587 10.28 -18.49 15.55
CA ASP A 587 11.59 -19.04 15.24
C ASP A 587 12.68 -18.01 15.55
N GLU A 588 13.61 -18.33 16.44
CA GLU A 588 14.64 -17.43 16.91
C GLU A 588 15.62 -17.00 15.80
N ALA A 589 15.94 -17.90 14.87
CA ALA A 589 16.85 -17.60 13.76
C ALA A 589 16.18 -16.66 12.75
N TYR A 590 14.91 -16.92 12.42
CA TYR A 590 14.12 -16.02 11.59
C TYR A 590 14.00 -14.63 12.19
N ASP A 591 13.63 -14.55 13.47
CA ASP A 591 13.49 -13.28 14.20
C ASP A 591 14.80 -12.49 14.20
N ALA A 592 15.93 -13.18 14.42
CA ALA A 592 17.24 -12.55 14.41
C ALA A 592 17.62 -11.99 13.03
N ALA A 593 17.40 -12.78 11.96
CA ALA A 593 17.67 -12.37 10.59
C ALA A 593 16.78 -11.19 10.18
N CYS A 594 15.47 -11.29 10.43
CA CYS A 594 14.53 -10.21 10.08
C CYS A 594 14.82 -8.91 10.86
N ARG A 595 15.06 -8.98 12.18
CA ARG A 595 15.40 -7.80 12.98
C ARG A 595 16.69 -7.15 12.50
N THR A 596 17.71 -7.97 12.16
CA THR A 596 18.98 -7.44 11.63
C THR A 596 18.76 -6.73 10.29
N ALA A 597 18.00 -7.32 9.38
CA ALA A 597 17.65 -6.69 8.11
C ALA A 597 16.90 -5.37 8.30
N VAL A 598 15.82 -5.38 9.09
CA VAL A 598 15.01 -4.19 9.34
C VAL A 598 15.85 -3.07 10.00
N HIS A 599 16.71 -3.42 10.95
CA HIS A 599 17.59 -2.44 11.62
C HIS A 599 18.67 -1.90 10.66
N ALA A 600 19.24 -2.74 9.78
CA ALA A 600 20.25 -2.31 8.82
C ALA A 600 19.72 -1.28 7.81
N LEU A 601 18.46 -1.35 7.45
CA LEU A 601 17.77 -0.57 6.43
C LEU A 601 18.33 -0.80 5.00
N PRO A 602 17.53 -0.60 3.94
CA PRO A 602 18.01 -0.67 2.55
C PRO A 602 19.21 0.27 2.31
N GLY A 603 20.23 -0.25 1.61
CA GLY A 603 21.50 0.45 1.41
C GLY A 603 22.45 0.41 2.60
N GLY A 604 22.06 -0.15 3.74
CA GLY A 604 22.91 -0.41 4.91
C GLY A 604 23.59 -1.78 4.85
N GLU A 605 24.70 -1.91 5.57
CA GLU A 605 25.47 -3.16 5.65
C GLU A 605 24.61 -4.27 6.32
N GLY A 606 24.50 -5.41 5.66
CA GLY A 606 23.79 -6.58 6.16
C GLY A 606 22.28 -6.61 5.84
N PHE A 607 21.70 -5.57 5.24
CA PHE A 607 20.27 -5.57 4.89
C PHE A 607 19.92 -6.74 3.97
N GLU A 608 20.53 -6.82 2.79
CA GLU A 608 20.19 -7.82 1.79
C GLU A 608 20.49 -9.26 2.25
N GLU A 609 21.65 -9.46 2.89
CA GLU A 609 22.06 -10.77 3.38
C GLU A 609 21.05 -11.32 4.40
N ASN A 610 20.68 -10.51 5.38
CA ASN A 610 19.76 -10.95 6.43
C ASN A 610 18.32 -11.04 5.95
N MET A 611 17.90 -10.20 4.98
CA MET A 611 16.59 -10.33 4.34
C MET A 611 16.49 -11.66 3.58
N ARG A 612 17.50 -11.99 2.76
CA ARG A 612 17.56 -13.30 2.06
C ARG A 612 17.58 -14.48 3.03
N GLU A 613 18.27 -14.33 4.18
CA GLU A 613 18.28 -15.39 5.21
C GLU A 613 16.90 -15.58 5.84
N ALA A 614 16.19 -14.49 6.20
CA ALA A 614 14.82 -14.60 6.69
C ALA A 614 13.89 -15.27 5.68
N LEU A 615 13.99 -14.89 4.40
CA LEU A 615 13.21 -15.52 3.32
C LEU A 615 13.53 -17.00 3.12
N ARG A 616 14.79 -17.41 3.30
CA ARG A 616 15.21 -18.82 3.24
C ARG A 616 14.64 -19.62 4.40
N ILE A 617 14.74 -19.08 5.63
CA ILE A 617 14.16 -19.74 6.82
C ILE A 617 12.63 -19.86 6.68
N PHE A 618 11.95 -18.82 6.18
CA PHE A 618 10.53 -18.91 5.88
C PHE A 618 10.21 -20.05 4.90
N ASN A 619 10.96 -20.14 3.81
CA ASN A 619 10.79 -21.22 2.81
C ASN A 619 11.00 -22.61 3.42
N GLU A 620 12.02 -22.78 4.26
CA GLU A 620 12.31 -24.06 4.91
C GLU A 620 11.27 -24.42 5.97
N GLN A 621 10.84 -23.44 6.77
CA GLN A 621 9.92 -23.66 7.90
C GLN A 621 8.44 -23.64 7.51
N LEU A 622 8.08 -22.98 6.41
CA LEU A 622 6.71 -22.86 5.88
C LEU A 622 5.65 -22.51 6.95
N PRO A 623 5.74 -21.41 7.66
CA PRO A 623 4.68 -21.00 8.59
C PRO A 623 3.35 -20.70 7.89
N ALA A 624 3.39 -20.37 6.61
CA ALA A 624 2.31 -20.34 5.66
C ALA A 624 2.76 -20.99 4.35
N LEU A 625 1.83 -21.54 3.58
CA LEU A 625 2.09 -22.07 2.24
C LEU A 625 1.79 -20.98 1.22
N PRO A 626 2.80 -20.32 0.63
CA PRO A 626 2.58 -19.41 -0.48
C PRO A 626 2.04 -20.16 -1.69
N LEU A 627 1.08 -19.61 -2.40
CA LEU A 627 0.47 -20.25 -3.57
C LEU A 627 0.98 -19.59 -4.85
N PHE A 628 0.35 -18.52 -5.25
CA PHE A 628 0.67 -17.80 -6.49
C PHE A 628 0.32 -16.33 -6.38
N THR A 629 0.94 -15.50 -7.21
CA THR A 629 0.59 -14.09 -7.34
C THR A 629 -0.70 -13.93 -8.13
N ASN A 630 -1.54 -12.96 -7.75
CA ASN A 630 -2.54 -12.41 -8.65
C ASN A 630 -1.84 -11.73 -9.83
N TYR A 631 -2.59 -11.32 -10.83
CA TYR A 631 -2.05 -10.65 -12.00
C TYR A 631 -2.86 -9.40 -12.35
N LYS A 632 -2.20 -8.41 -12.92
CA LYS A 632 -2.80 -7.21 -13.48
C LYS A 632 -3.17 -7.46 -14.93
N VAL A 633 -4.24 -6.83 -15.38
CA VAL A 633 -4.75 -7.00 -16.75
C VAL A 633 -5.10 -5.64 -17.33
N VAL A 634 -4.60 -5.40 -18.52
CA VAL A 634 -5.00 -4.28 -19.37
C VAL A 634 -5.42 -4.85 -20.71
N ALA A 635 -6.55 -4.41 -21.24
CA ALA A 635 -6.92 -4.72 -22.63
C ALA A 635 -6.77 -3.45 -23.49
N VAL A 636 -6.18 -3.61 -24.64
CA VAL A 636 -5.91 -2.50 -25.57
C VAL A 636 -6.45 -2.80 -26.96
N ARG A 637 -6.88 -1.77 -27.70
CA ARG A 637 -7.22 -1.91 -29.10
C ARG A 637 -5.95 -2.07 -29.95
N PRO A 638 -6.03 -2.76 -31.11
CA PRO A 638 -4.92 -2.85 -32.04
C PRO A 638 -4.40 -1.46 -32.44
N GLY A 639 -3.10 -1.26 -32.32
CA GLY A 639 -2.43 0.01 -32.61
C GLY A 639 -2.16 0.88 -31.39
N VAL A 640 -2.64 0.51 -30.20
CA VAL A 640 -2.16 1.11 -28.95
C VAL A 640 -0.81 0.50 -28.59
N GLU A 641 0.16 1.34 -28.24
CA GLU A 641 1.54 0.96 -28.00
C GLU A 641 2.04 1.47 -26.63
N ASN A 642 3.08 0.85 -26.11
CA ASN A 642 3.80 1.24 -24.89
C ASN A 642 3.02 1.09 -23.57
N VAL A 643 1.90 0.41 -23.55
CA VAL A 643 1.18 0.07 -22.31
C VAL A 643 1.94 -1.04 -21.59
N ARG A 644 2.43 -0.75 -20.38
CA ARG A 644 3.30 -1.65 -19.61
C ARG A 644 2.77 -1.78 -18.17
N PRO A 645 1.81 -2.67 -17.91
CA PRO A 645 1.45 -2.96 -16.53
C PRO A 645 2.65 -3.57 -15.79
N ASP A 646 2.88 -3.15 -14.55
CA ASP A 646 3.98 -3.63 -13.71
C ASP A 646 3.44 -4.07 -12.34
N ALA A 647 4.05 -5.12 -11.77
CA ALA A 647 3.63 -5.71 -10.50
C ALA A 647 3.61 -4.69 -9.35
N THR A 648 4.63 -3.85 -9.28
CA THR A 648 4.90 -2.97 -8.15
C THR A 648 4.30 -1.57 -8.29
N GLN A 649 3.72 -1.24 -9.45
CA GLN A 649 3.07 0.05 -9.68
C GLN A 649 1.65 0.08 -9.10
N PRO A 650 1.22 1.19 -8.48
CA PRO A 650 -0.13 1.28 -7.90
C PRO A 650 -1.24 1.34 -8.98
N SER A 651 -0.89 1.68 -10.22
CA SER A 651 -1.81 1.78 -11.36
C SER A 651 -1.09 1.44 -12.67
N GLU A 652 -1.84 0.91 -13.63
CA GLU A 652 -1.36 0.59 -14.97
C GLU A 652 -0.99 1.84 -15.79
N LEU A 653 -1.47 3.04 -15.38
CA LEU A 653 -1.23 4.31 -16.05
C LEU A 653 0.09 4.99 -15.66
N TRP A 654 0.96 4.32 -14.91
CA TRP A 654 2.20 4.90 -14.40
C TRP A 654 3.11 5.51 -15.49
N ASN A 655 3.08 4.97 -16.70
CA ASN A 655 3.83 5.47 -17.85
C ASN A 655 2.94 6.11 -18.94
N ILE A 656 1.80 6.69 -18.57
CA ILE A 656 0.79 7.26 -19.49
C ILE A 656 1.35 8.31 -20.46
N ALA A 657 2.42 9.00 -20.10
CA ALA A 657 3.09 9.96 -20.99
C ALA A 657 3.70 9.30 -22.24
N GLU A 658 4.07 8.03 -22.14
CA GLU A 658 4.74 7.23 -23.17
C GLU A 658 3.77 6.41 -24.02
N TRP A 659 2.49 6.36 -23.63
CA TRP A 659 1.47 5.64 -24.40
C TRP A 659 1.27 6.29 -25.75
N ASP A 660 1.14 5.44 -26.77
CA ASP A 660 0.95 5.89 -28.15
C ASP A 660 -0.19 5.12 -28.81
N ILE A 661 -0.69 5.64 -29.91
CA ILE A 661 -1.67 5.00 -30.78
C ILE A 661 -1.28 5.21 -32.24
N ALA A 662 -1.27 4.13 -33.00
CA ALA A 662 -1.00 4.22 -34.45
C ALA A 662 -2.09 5.04 -35.17
N GLU A 663 -1.69 5.87 -36.17
CA GLU A 663 -2.63 6.67 -36.97
C GLU A 663 -3.49 5.79 -37.90
#